data_e6aa892877639f0425dab09146f017ec
#
_entry.id   e6aa892877639f0425dab09146f017ec
#
_cell.length_a   1.000
_cell.length_b   1.000
_cell.length_c   1.000
_cell.angle_alpha   90.00
_cell.angle_beta   90.00
_cell.angle_gamma   90.00
#
_symmetry.space_group_name_H-M   'P 1'
#
loop_
_entity.id
_entity.type
_entity.pdbx_description
1 polymer ?
#
loop_
_entity_poly.entity_id
_entity_poly.type
_entity_poly.pdbx_seq_one_letter_code
_entity_poly.pdbx_strand_id
1 'polypeptide(L)'
;MDRLTRILAALTRWGLGLCALVLVLMALYVSLGRELTPLVAEYRADIEDKASAALGMPLQIGELEGNWSGFAPILLARDVMVGSGANALRLDQVRAVPDLWASLLAREVRIAHLELNGLKISLKEAEDGTWALEGLPVQKDQPLDPEQLFNRSQMIQQLSVLESQVTLQPLDHPPMTLTYVGLNLKTGASRQRLDARLTLPDGQPLALSLRTRIRPSQLRDSTVEGYASLPQSDWSKWLPERLTQQWNFSEIKAGGELWVNWTEGTLQSAAIRLNAPQLTGAYAERKPIQINNLALNAYYENSARGATVTFDSLAMNVGETRWESRVQVQQTRATDKVEELWHLQADRLDLTPITPLLNALGPLPQGVATAVERLKVTGGLRNVLLDFRPNATDGTKFGFAANLDNVGFDAYHGAPAARNVSGSLSGNLDGGELRMDSKDFVLHLDPIFAKPWQYIQANARLTWKLDKDGFTLIAPYLKVLGEEGKIAGDFLIRLHFDHSQEDYMDLRVGLVDGDGRYTAKYLPEVLSPALDEWLRTAILKGAVDQGFFQYQGSLSKNAGEADRSISLFFKVHDAELAFQPGWPHVSKVSGDVFIEDSGVRILASKGQLLDTQVSNVFVNIPHVPAGQHTHMYLDGAFAGGLGDGLKILQDAPIGTGETFAGWEGAGDLNGKLKLDIPLAKGEQPKILVDFKTANARLKLAEP
;
A
#
# COMPACT_ATOMS: atom_id res chain seq x y z
N MET A 1 44.19 -48.07 -59.33
CA MET A 1 43.68 -46.73 -59.59
C MET A 1 42.68 -46.67 -60.75
N ASP A 2 42.83 -47.51 -61.85
CA ASP A 2 41.98 -47.43 -63.02
C ASP A 2 40.50 -47.82 -62.86
N ARG A 3 40.14 -48.65 -61.93
CA ARG A 3 38.72 -49.00 -61.72
C ARG A 3 37.94 -47.89 -61.06
N LEU A 4 38.55 -47.16 -60.10
CA LEU A 4 37.91 -46.04 -59.37
C LEU A 4 37.64 -44.83 -60.31
N THR A 5 38.57 -44.52 -61.18
CA THR A 5 38.44 -43.46 -62.19
C THR A 5 37.35 -43.75 -63.24
N ARG A 6 37.19 -45.02 -63.68
CA ARG A 6 36.08 -45.43 -64.57
C ARG A 6 34.72 -45.38 -63.89
N ILE A 7 34.61 -45.73 -62.58
CA ILE A 7 33.38 -45.66 -61.84
C ILE A 7 33.01 -44.20 -61.62
N LEU A 8 33.97 -43.33 -61.23
CA LEU A 8 33.74 -41.89 -61.13
C LEU A 8 33.29 -41.22 -62.42
N ALA A 9 33.94 -41.57 -63.53
CA ALA A 9 33.57 -41.08 -64.89
C ALA A 9 32.17 -41.55 -65.36
N ALA A 10 31.79 -42.76 -64.97
CA ALA A 10 30.43 -43.27 -65.23
C ALA A 10 29.40 -42.56 -64.36
N LEU A 11 29.66 -42.36 -63.04
CA LEU A 11 28.77 -41.62 -62.13
C LEU A 11 28.58 -40.16 -62.55
N THR A 12 29.64 -39.50 -63.08
CA THR A 12 29.53 -38.11 -63.55
C THR A 12 28.71 -38.02 -64.85
N ARG A 13 28.85 -38.98 -65.78
CA ARG A 13 28.02 -39.03 -67.04
C ARG A 13 26.55 -39.29 -66.72
N TRP A 14 26.25 -40.25 -65.82
CA TRP A 14 24.89 -40.56 -65.42
C TRP A 14 24.28 -39.37 -64.58
N GLY A 15 25.07 -38.74 -63.78
CA GLY A 15 24.67 -37.52 -63.00
C GLY A 15 24.35 -36.35 -63.93
N LEU A 16 25.20 -36.08 -64.93
CA LEU A 16 24.95 -35.04 -65.94
C LEU A 16 23.73 -35.38 -66.84
N GLY A 17 23.55 -36.64 -67.22
CA GLY A 17 22.39 -37.09 -67.95
C GLY A 17 21.08 -36.95 -67.18
N LEU A 18 21.12 -37.31 -65.94
CA LEU A 18 19.99 -37.11 -64.98
C LEU A 18 19.67 -35.62 -64.76
N CYS A 19 20.70 -34.79 -64.62
CA CYS A 19 20.53 -33.36 -64.50
C CYS A 19 19.91 -32.71 -65.72
N ALA A 20 20.37 -33.12 -66.97
CA ALA A 20 19.80 -32.67 -68.19
C ALA A 20 18.33 -33.10 -68.33
N LEU A 21 18.00 -34.35 -68.00
CA LEU A 21 16.62 -34.84 -67.99
C LEU A 21 15.72 -34.05 -67.10
N VAL A 22 16.18 -33.79 -65.86
CA VAL A 22 15.42 -32.98 -64.89
C VAL A 22 15.19 -31.57 -65.43
N LEU A 23 16.19 -30.93 -66.02
CA LEU A 23 16.05 -29.58 -66.60
C LEU A 23 15.04 -29.56 -67.76
N VAL A 24 15.05 -30.58 -68.67
CA VAL A 24 14.08 -30.70 -69.77
C VAL A 24 12.65 -30.91 -69.21
N LEU A 25 12.48 -31.81 -68.26
CA LEU A 25 11.18 -32.03 -67.62
C LEU A 25 10.66 -30.75 -66.87
N MET A 26 11.55 -30.01 -66.25
CA MET A 26 11.25 -28.76 -65.61
C MET A 26 10.84 -27.66 -66.59
N ALA A 27 11.55 -27.57 -67.72
CA ALA A 27 11.19 -26.65 -68.83
C ALA A 27 9.83 -26.97 -69.42
N LEU A 28 9.56 -28.25 -69.65
CA LEU A 28 8.29 -28.75 -70.18
C LEU A 28 7.12 -28.47 -69.18
N TYR A 29 7.36 -28.71 -67.90
CA TYR A 29 6.41 -28.39 -66.85
C TYR A 29 6.06 -26.88 -66.78
N VAL A 30 7.03 -25.99 -66.85
CA VAL A 30 6.81 -24.54 -66.87
C VAL A 30 6.12 -24.09 -68.16
N SER A 31 6.49 -24.64 -69.28
CA SER A 31 5.88 -24.32 -70.60
C SER A 31 4.40 -24.70 -70.64
N LEU A 32 4.08 -25.95 -70.30
CA LEU A 32 2.69 -26.44 -70.23
C LEU A 32 1.89 -25.63 -69.13
N GLY A 33 2.50 -25.36 -68.03
CA GLY A 33 1.86 -24.57 -66.99
C GLY A 33 1.44 -23.18 -67.46
N ARG A 34 2.30 -22.49 -68.20
CA ARG A 34 1.99 -21.16 -68.79
C ARG A 34 0.87 -21.17 -69.80
N GLU A 35 0.75 -22.22 -70.58
CA GLU A 35 -0.30 -22.39 -71.60
C GLU A 35 -1.65 -22.74 -70.91
N LEU A 36 -1.65 -23.61 -69.90
CA LEU A 36 -2.88 -24.17 -69.35
C LEU A 36 -3.48 -23.30 -68.27
N THR A 37 -2.66 -22.51 -67.46
CA THR A 37 -3.16 -21.76 -66.33
C THR A 37 -4.17 -20.68 -66.72
N PRO A 38 -4.08 -19.91 -67.78
CA PRO A 38 -5.09 -18.94 -68.19
C PRO A 38 -6.46 -19.54 -68.49
N LEU A 39 -6.52 -20.81 -68.85
CA LEU A 39 -7.79 -21.53 -69.16
C LEU A 39 -8.63 -21.76 -67.86
N VAL A 40 -8.04 -21.59 -66.71
CA VAL A 40 -8.77 -21.74 -65.42
C VAL A 40 -9.97 -20.79 -65.32
N ALA A 41 -9.96 -19.66 -66.02
CA ALA A 41 -11.09 -18.74 -66.10
C ALA A 41 -12.38 -19.40 -66.64
N GLU A 42 -12.23 -20.37 -67.55
CA GLU A 42 -13.35 -21.10 -68.13
C GLU A 42 -14.00 -22.08 -67.16
N TYR A 43 -13.26 -22.50 -66.08
CA TYR A 43 -13.72 -23.42 -65.06
C TYR A 43 -14.21 -22.71 -63.79
N ARG A 44 -14.55 -21.41 -63.84
CA ARG A 44 -14.99 -20.59 -62.67
C ARG A 44 -16.15 -21.25 -61.95
N ALA A 45 -17.20 -21.70 -62.68
CA ALA A 45 -18.37 -22.32 -62.05
C ALA A 45 -18.03 -23.61 -61.27
N ASP A 46 -17.16 -24.46 -61.89
CA ASP A 46 -16.72 -25.70 -61.21
C ASP A 46 -15.90 -25.43 -59.96
N ILE A 47 -15.12 -24.36 -59.96
CA ILE A 47 -14.33 -23.91 -58.81
C ILE A 47 -15.25 -23.32 -57.72
N GLU A 48 -16.26 -22.52 -58.10
CA GLU A 48 -17.29 -22.01 -57.21
C GLU A 48 -18.03 -23.17 -56.52
N ASP A 49 -18.47 -24.18 -57.28
CA ASP A 49 -19.20 -25.33 -56.71
C ASP A 49 -18.34 -26.15 -55.75
N LYS A 50 -17.09 -26.45 -56.11
CA LYS A 50 -16.17 -27.23 -55.27
C LYS A 50 -15.78 -26.45 -54.00
N ALA A 51 -15.50 -25.15 -54.14
CA ALA A 51 -15.18 -24.30 -53.00
C ALA A 51 -16.40 -24.11 -52.10
N SER A 52 -17.59 -23.94 -52.65
CA SER A 52 -18.86 -23.89 -51.91
C SER A 52 -19.09 -25.19 -51.09
N ALA A 53 -18.87 -26.34 -51.75
CA ALA A 53 -18.98 -27.65 -51.09
C ALA A 53 -17.93 -27.81 -49.95
N ALA A 54 -16.69 -27.36 -50.17
CA ALA A 54 -15.63 -27.42 -49.16
C ALA A 54 -15.86 -26.48 -48.00
N LEU A 55 -16.43 -25.29 -48.21
CA LEU A 55 -16.77 -24.30 -47.20
C LEU A 55 -18.11 -24.59 -46.52
N GLY A 56 -18.98 -25.40 -47.15
CA GLY A 56 -20.35 -25.63 -46.68
C GLY A 56 -21.27 -24.41 -46.85
N MET A 57 -20.89 -23.47 -47.71
CA MET A 57 -21.59 -22.22 -47.99
C MET A 57 -21.44 -21.80 -49.44
N PRO A 58 -22.42 -21.08 -50.04
CA PRO A 58 -22.30 -20.59 -51.38
C PRO A 58 -21.15 -19.59 -51.53
N LEU A 59 -20.31 -19.82 -52.52
CA LEU A 59 -19.21 -18.93 -52.88
C LEU A 59 -19.47 -18.45 -54.30
N GLN A 60 -19.34 -17.15 -54.53
CA GLN A 60 -19.45 -16.51 -55.84
C GLN A 60 -18.17 -15.74 -56.17
N ILE A 61 -17.68 -15.85 -57.38
CA ILE A 61 -16.47 -15.18 -57.86
C ILE A 61 -16.87 -14.25 -59.01
N GLY A 62 -16.61 -12.96 -58.87
CA GLY A 62 -16.88 -11.99 -59.92
C GLY A 62 -16.00 -12.26 -61.17
N GLU A 63 -14.69 -12.27 -60.97
CA GLU A 63 -13.70 -12.48 -62.02
C GLU A 63 -12.64 -13.47 -61.54
N LEU A 64 -12.26 -14.44 -62.39
CA LEU A 64 -11.22 -15.42 -62.14
C LEU A 64 -10.13 -15.35 -63.19
N GLU A 65 -8.90 -15.12 -62.77
CA GLU A 65 -7.72 -15.13 -63.66
C GLU A 65 -6.73 -16.20 -63.21
N GLY A 66 -6.12 -16.88 -64.16
CA GLY A 66 -5.02 -17.77 -63.90
C GLY A 66 -3.72 -17.23 -64.51
N ASN A 67 -2.69 -17.12 -63.65
CA ASN A 67 -1.36 -16.67 -64.05
C ASN A 67 -0.30 -17.69 -63.61
N TRP A 68 0.83 -17.73 -64.29
CA TRP A 68 1.95 -18.59 -63.91
C TRP A 68 3.15 -17.77 -63.49
N SER A 69 3.65 -18.02 -62.28
CA SER A 69 4.84 -17.33 -61.75
C SER A 69 5.86 -18.34 -61.26
N GLY A 70 7.09 -18.26 -61.79
CA GLY A 70 8.15 -19.20 -61.44
C GLY A 70 7.80 -20.65 -61.82
N PHE A 71 7.55 -21.46 -60.77
CA PHE A 71 7.21 -22.88 -60.89
C PHE A 71 5.80 -23.26 -60.47
N ALA A 72 4.96 -22.25 -60.16
CA ALA A 72 3.63 -22.46 -59.60
C ALA A 72 2.54 -21.65 -60.30
N PRO A 73 1.32 -22.21 -60.47
CA PRO A 73 0.17 -21.44 -60.89
C PRO A 73 -0.28 -20.50 -59.83
N ILE A 74 -0.78 -19.35 -60.23
CA ILE A 74 -1.41 -18.37 -59.36
C ILE A 74 -2.84 -18.18 -59.81
N LEU A 75 -3.80 -18.45 -58.95
CA LEU A 75 -5.20 -18.18 -59.19
C LEU A 75 -5.57 -16.87 -58.51
N LEU A 76 -6.15 -15.94 -59.23
CA LEU A 76 -6.58 -14.63 -58.75
C LEU A 76 -8.09 -14.52 -58.96
N ALA A 77 -8.83 -14.45 -57.89
CA ALA A 77 -10.27 -14.21 -57.90
C ALA A 77 -10.54 -12.81 -57.35
N ARG A 78 -11.35 -12.04 -58.06
CA ARG A 78 -11.79 -10.68 -57.64
C ARG A 78 -13.28 -10.68 -57.31
N ASP A 79 -13.68 -9.76 -56.47
CA ASP A 79 -15.05 -9.58 -56.04
C ASP A 79 -15.68 -10.89 -55.56
N VAL A 80 -15.01 -11.52 -54.57
CA VAL A 80 -15.43 -12.80 -54.01
C VAL A 80 -16.45 -12.59 -52.90
N MET A 81 -17.60 -13.27 -52.99
CA MET A 81 -18.63 -13.30 -51.99
C MET A 81 -18.80 -14.69 -51.39
N VAL A 82 -18.79 -14.80 -50.06
CA VAL A 82 -18.99 -16.05 -49.32
C VAL A 82 -20.24 -15.93 -48.48
N GLY A 83 -21.19 -16.81 -48.63
CA GLY A 83 -22.50 -16.75 -47.96
C GLY A 83 -23.59 -16.15 -48.88
N SER A 84 -24.78 -15.95 -48.29
CA SER A 84 -25.94 -15.41 -49.02
C SER A 84 -26.60 -14.28 -48.23
N GLY A 85 -27.20 -13.32 -48.96
CA GLY A 85 -27.94 -12.20 -48.37
C GLY A 85 -27.11 -10.97 -48.03
N ALA A 86 -27.66 -10.09 -47.22
CA ALA A 86 -27.08 -8.77 -46.89
C ALA A 86 -25.76 -8.84 -46.10
N ASN A 87 -25.53 -9.97 -45.43
CA ASN A 87 -24.39 -10.17 -44.54
C ASN A 87 -23.35 -11.14 -45.15
N ALA A 88 -23.38 -11.38 -46.48
CA ALA A 88 -22.34 -12.18 -47.15
C ALA A 88 -20.95 -11.54 -46.93
N LEU A 89 -19.96 -12.36 -46.66
CA LEU A 89 -18.56 -11.92 -46.55
C LEU A 89 -18.07 -11.46 -47.91
N ARG A 90 -17.51 -10.27 -47.96
CA ARG A 90 -16.96 -9.70 -49.19
C ARG A 90 -15.46 -9.59 -49.09
N LEU A 91 -14.78 -10.07 -50.14
CA LEU A 91 -13.34 -9.94 -50.31
C LEU A 91 -13.08 -9.26 -51.65
N ASP A 92 -12.25 -8.24 -51.64
CA ASP A 92 -11.88 -7.53 -52.85
C ASP A 92 -11.06 -8.43 -53.79
N GLN A 93 -10.16 -9.24 -53.20
CA GLN A 93 -9.30 -10.13 -53.93
C GLN A 93 -8.88 -11.36 -53.12
N VAL A 94 -8.90 -12.51 -53.75
CA VAL A 94 -8.34 -13.78 -53.25
C VAL A 94 -7.27 -14.27 -54.22
N ARG A 95 -6.05 -14.47 -53.69
CA ARG A 95 -4.93 -15.04 -54.43
C ARG A 95 -4.58 -16.39 -53.83
N ALA A 96 -4.68 -17.44 -54.63
CA ALA A 96 -4.33 -18.80 -54.24
C ALA A 96 -3.17 -19.33 -55.09
N VAL A 97 -2.17 -19.88 -54.42
CA VAL A 97 -1.03 -20.57 -55.01
C VAL A 97 -1.11 -22.05 -54.66
N PRO A 98 -1.65 -22.93 -55.49
CA PRO A 98 -1.70 -24.36 -55.22
C PRO A 98 -0.29 -24.97 -55.13
N ASP A 99 -0.11 -25.91 -54.19
CA ASP A 99 1.08 -26.76 -54.14
C ASP A 99 0.82 -28.04 -54.94
N LEU A 100 1.17 -28.02 -56.22
CA LEU A 100 0.88 -29.14 -57.14
C LEU A 100 1.58 -30.44 -56.73
N TRP A 101 2.81 -30.35 -56.20
CA TRP A 101 3.57 -31.51 -55.75
C TRP A 101 3.02 -32.11 -54.45
N ALA A 102 2.75 -31.27 -53.48
CA ALA A 102 2.14 -31.72 -52.22
C ALA A 102 0.72 -32.27 -52.48
N SER A 103 -0.04 -31.65 -53.39
CA SER A 103 -1.39 -32.09 -53.74
C SER A 103 -1.37 -33.47 -54.43
N LEU A 104 -0.44 -33.68 -55.33
CA LEU A 104 -0.28 -34.97 -56.04
C LEU A 104 0.12 -36.09 -55.07
N LEU A 105 1.06 -35.82 -54.18
CA LEU A 105 1.54 -36.79 -53.18
C LEU A 105 0.47 -37.12 -52.14
N ALA A 106 -0.30 -36.11 -51.67
CA ALA A 106 -1.35 -36.29 -50.69
C ALA A 106 -2.67 -36.77 -51.28
N ARG A 107 -2.85 -36.70 -52.59
CA ARG A 107 -4.12 -36.91 -53.31
C ARG A 107 -5.25 -35.99 -52.86
N GLU A 108 -4.89 -34.83 -52.35
CA GLU A 108 -5.79 -33.79 -51.87
C GLU A 108 -5.27 -32.43 -52.31
N VAL A 109 -6.18 -31.46 -52.49
CA VAL A 109 -5.78 -30.10 -52.87
C VAL A 109 -5.06 -29.46 -51.67
N ARG A 110 -3.78 -29.11 -51.89
CA ARG A 110 -2.96 -28.35 -50.91
C ARG A 110 -2.60 -27.01 -51.51
N ILE A 111 -2.68 -25.98 -50.67
CA ILE A 111 -2.42 -24.59 -51.03
C ILE A 111 -1.13 -24.15 -50.36
N ALA A 112 -0.13 -23.78 -51.15
CA ALA A 112 1.12 -23.24 -50.60
C ALA A 112 0.92 -21.86 -49.99
N HIS A 113 0.15 -20.99 -50.65
CA HIS A 113 -0.15 -19.65 -50.16
C HIS A 113 -1.58 -19.25 -50.56
N LEU A 114 -2.37 -18.85 -49.56
CA LEU A 114 -3.67 -18.22 -49.70
C LEU A 114 -3.60 -16.81 -49.18
N GLU A 115 -3.92 -15.83 -50.01
CA GLU A 115 -3.94 -14.41 -49.63
C GLU A 115 -5.35 -13.88 -49.85
N LEU A 116 -5.89 -13.27 -48.78
CA LEU A 116 -7.21 -12.64 -48.73
C LEU A 116 -7.00 -11.13 -48.56
N ASN A 117 -7.47 -10.34 -49.50
CA ASN A 117 -7.32 -8.89 -49.49
C ASN A 117 -8.68 -8.21 -49.38
N GLY A 118 -8.79 -7.16 -48.55
CA GLY A 118 -9.99 -6.37 -48.42
C GLY A 118 -11.15 -7.09 -47.71
N LEU A 119 -10.84 -8.10 -46.88
CA LEU A 119 -11.84 -8.83 -46.09
C LEU A 119 -12.53 -7.93 -45.10
N LYS A 120 -13.87 -7.82 -45.13
CA LYS A 120 -14.70 -7.08 -44.18
C LYS A 120 -15.56 -8.06 -43.41
N ILE A 121 -15.33 -8.16 -42.12
CA ILE A 121 -16.09 -9.04 -41.22
C ILE A 121 -16.66 -8.27 -40.04
N SER A 122 -17.81 -8.71 -39.56
CA SER A 122 -18.45 -8.23 -38.35
C SER A 122 -18.59 -9.38 -37.34
N LEU A 123 -18.09 -9.19 -36.14
CA LEU A 123 -18.17 -10.14 -35.04
C LEU A 123 -19.13 -9.56 -33.97
N LYS A 124 -20.18 -10.29 -33.64
CA LYS A 124 -21.17 -9.93 -32.67
C LYS A 124 -21.04 -10.83 -31.45
N GLU A 125 -21.05 -10.22 -30.28
CA GLU A 125 -21.09 -10.94 -29.02
C GLU A 125 -22.51 -11.36 -28.67
N ALA A 126 -22.70 -12.63 -28.26
CA ALA A 126 -23.96 -13.17 -27.76
C ALA A 126 -24.06 -13.01 -26.24
N GLU A 127 -25.26 -13.20 -25.68
CA GLU A 127 -25.53 -13.09 -24.22
C GLU A 127 -24.72 -14.10 -23.37
N ASP A 128 -24.31 -15.23 -23.96
CA ASP A 128 -23.45 -16.21 -23.31
C ASP A 128 -21.94 -15.86 -23.37
N GLY A 129 -21.60 -14.70 -23.93
CA GLY A 129 -20.22 -14.24 -24.11
C GLY A 129 -19.48 -14.87 -25.29
N THR A 130 -20.16 -15.68 -26.12
CA THR A 130 -19.58 -16.23 -27.35
C THR A 130 -19.61 -15.19 -28.47
N TRP A 131 -18.56 -15.21 -29.32
CA TRP A 131 -18.46 -14.34 -30.48
C TRP A 131 -18.88 -15.07 -31.72
N ALA A 132 -19.86 -14.56 -32.44
CA ALA A 132 -20.35 -15.11 -33.69
C ALA A 132 -19.99 -14.18 -34.85
N LEU A 133 -19.61 -14.79 -35.99
CA LEU A 133 -19.40 -14.07 -37.21
C LEU A 133 -20.78 -13.72 -37.82
N GLU A 134 -21.04 -12.45 -38.03
CA GLU A 134 -22.29 -11.99 -38.63
C GLU A 134 -22.35 -12.43 -40.10
N GLY A 135 -23.46 -13.06 -40.49
CA GLY A 135 -23.66 -13.52 -41.88
C GLY A 135 -23.28 -14.96 -42.15
N LEU A 136 -22.72 -15.66 -41.21
CA LEU A 136 -22.52 -17.10 -41.32
C LEU A 136 -23.59 -17.87 -40.50
N PRO A 137 -24.17 -18.96 -41.00
CA PRO A 137 -25.06 -19.78 -40.19
C PRO A 137 -24.31 -20.37 -39.01
N VAL A 138 -24.67 -19.94 -37.78
CA VAL A 138 -24.14 -20.54 -36.55
C VAL A 138 -24.68 -21.99 -36.51
N GLN A 139 -23.82 -22.97 -36.72
CA GLN A 139 -24.14 -24.35 -36.39
C GLN A 139 -24.15 -24.49 -34.87
N LYS A 140 -25.31 -24.26 -34.24
CA LYS A 140 -25.47 -24.30 -32.78
C LYS A 140 -25.17 -25.65 -32.13
N ASP A 141 -25.07 -26.73 -32.88
CA ASP A 141 -25.05 -28.10 -32.36
C ASP A 141 -23.74 -28.89 -32.56
N GLN A 142 -22.71 -28.28 -33.10
CA GLN A 142 -21.38 -28.91 -33.18
C GLN A 142 -20.33 -27.99 -32.61
N PRO A 143 -19.79 -28.30 -31.41
CA PRO A 143 -18.60 -27.62 -30.94
C PRO A 143 -17.49 -27.80 -31.97
N LEU A 144 -16.86 -26.69 -32.37
CA LEU A 144 -15.71 -26.73 -33.31
C LEU A 144 -14.66 -27.68 -32.74
N ASP A 145 -14.53 -28.87 -33.35
CA ASP A 145 -13.51 -29.84 -32.97
C ASP A 145 -12.13 -29.27 -33.30
N PRO A 146 -11.31 -28.94 -32.27
CA PRO A 146 -9.99 -28.35 -32.46
C PRO A 146 -9.07 -29.20 -33.34
N GLU A 147 -9.24 -30.53 -33.33
CA GLU A 147 -8.46 -31.45 -34.15
C GLU A 147 -8.84 -31.34 -35.65
N GLN A 148 -10.14 -31.21 -35.92
CA GLN A 148 -10.59 -30.98 -37.30
C GLN A 148 -10.15 -29.61 -37.85
N LEU A 149 -10.19 -28.56 -37.01
CA LEU A 149 -9.66 -27.25 -37.37
C LEU A 149 -8.17 -27.30 -37.67
N PHE A 150 -7.40 -28.01 -36.86
CA PHE A 150 -5.98 -28.21 -37.09
C PHE A 150 -5.72 -28.95 -38.38
N ASN A 151 -6.43 -30.06 -38.63
CA ASN A 151 -6.29 -30.85 -39.83
C ASN A 151 -6.66 -30.06 -41.10
N ARG A 152 -7.71 -29.24 -41.04
CA ARG A 152 -8.06 -28.32 -42.15
C ARG A 152 -7.00 -27.23 -42.35
N SER A 153 -6.43 -26.70 -41.30
CA SER A 153 -5.36 -25.70 -41.38
C SER A 153 -4.08 -26.24 -42.02
N GLN A 154 -3.83 -27.56 -41.96
CA GLN A 154 -2.69 -28.22 -42.64
C GLN A 154 -2.81 -28.25 -44.18
N MET A 155 -4.01 -28.00 -44.72
CA MET A 155 -4.20 -27.89 -46.19
C MET A 155 -3.61 -26.58 -46.74
N ILE A 156 -3.39 -25.58 -45.92
CA ILE A 156 -2.84 -24.26 -46.28
C ILE A 156 -1.51 -24.05 -45.56
N GLN A 157 -0.39 -23.95 -46.29
CA GLN A 157 0.92 -23.75 -45.66
C GLN A 157 1.12 -22.31 -45.18
N GLN A 158 0.58 -21.34 -45.92
CA GLN A 158 0.59 -19.94 -45.56
C GLN A 158 -0.74 -19.28 -45.91
N LEU A 159 -1.38 -18.68 -44.87
CA LEU A 159 -2.56 -17.82 -45.03
C LEU A 159 -2.16 -16.39 -44.71
N SER A 160 -2.39 -15.48 -45.64
CA SER A 160 -2.19 -14.04 -45.43
C SER A 160 -3.52 -13.32 -45.57
N VAL A 161 -3.84 -12.47 -44.64
CA VAL A 161 -4.98 -11.53 -44.69
C VAL A 161 -4.39 -10.15 -44.74
N LEU A 162 -4.77 -9.33 -45.71
CA LEU A 162 -4.20 -8.01 -45.95
C LEU A 162 -5.31 -6.97 -46.06
N GLU A 163 -5.01 -5.74 -45.68
CA GLU A 163 -5.88 -4.55 -45.83
C GLU A 163 -7.33 -4.78 -45.42
N SER A 164 -7.53 -5.59 -44.43
CA SER A 164 -8.84 -6.07 -43.97
C SER A 164 -9.39 -5.23 -42.85
N GLN A 165 -10.68 -5.37 -42.58
CA GLN A 165 -11.41 -4.64 -41.55
C GLN A 165 -12.25 -5.60 -40.72
N VAL A 166 -12.16 -5.42 -39.40
CA VAL A 166 -12.93 -6.21 -38.43
C VAL A 166 -13.78 -5.27 -37.58
N THR A 167 -15.08 -5.41 -37.66
CA THR A 167 -16.00 -4.69 -36.78
C THR A 167 -16.40 -5.59 -35.62
N LEU A 168 -16.12 -5.17 -34.40
CA LEU A 168 -16.52 -5.84 -33.16
C LEU A 168 -17.78 -5.19 -32.65
N GLN A 169 -18.81 -5.98 -32.35
CA GLN A 169 -20.07 -5.53 -31.74
C GLN A 169 -20.20 -6.20 -30.37
N PRO A 170 -19.56 -5.64 -29.32
CA PRO A 170 -19.74 -6.14 -27.96
C PRO A 170 -21.18 -5.93 -27.48
N LEU A 171 -21.60 -6.74 -26.51
CA LEU A 171 -22.96 -6.61 -25.94
C LEU A 171 -23.15 -5.28 -25.18
N ASP A 172 -22.10 -4.88 -24.43
CA ASP A 172 -22.15 -3.76 -23.49
C ASP A 172 -21.46 -2.48 -23.98
N HIS A 173 -20.96 -2.48 -25.24
CA HIS A 173 -20.24 -1.33 -25.80
C HIS A 173 -20.68 -1.03 -27.23
N PRO A 174 -20.55 0.22 -27.70
CA PRO A 174 -20.81 0.56 -29.08
C PRO A 174 -19.88 -0.22 -30.04
N PRO A 175 -20.31 -0.49 -31.27
CA PRO A 175 -19.50 -1.16 -32.25
C PRO A 175 -18.17 -0.46 -32.49
N MET A 176 -17.08 -1.23 -32.53
CA MET A 176 -15.73 -0.73 -32.82
C MET A 176 -15.16 -1.37 -34.07
N THR A 177 -14.48 -0.58 -34.87
CA THR A 177 -13.88 -1.05 -36.13
C THR A 177 -12.38 -1.00 -36.06
N LEU A 178 -11.77 -2.18 -36.25
CA LEU A 178 -10.34 -2.38 -36.41
C LEU A 178 -10.01 -2.30 -37.88
N THR A 179 -9.07 -1.45 -38.28
CA THR A 179 -8.68 -1.22 -39.66
C THR A 179 -7.28 -1.70 -39.92
N TYR A 180 -6.93 -1.81 -41.24
CA TYR A 180 -5.63 -2.29 -41.70
C TYR A 180 -5.23 -3.62 -41.01
N VAL A 181 -6.22 -4.51 -40.87
CA VAL A 181 -5.97 -5.82 -40.26
C VAL A 181 -5.15 -6.65 -41.25
N GLY A 182 -3.92 -6.94 -40.83
CA GLY A 182 -3.00 -7.84 -41.53
C GLY A 182 -2.71 -9.05 -40.65
N LEU A 183 -2.86 -10.25 -41.17
CA LEU A 183 -2.60 -11.52 -40.52
C LEU A 183 -1.77 -12.41 -41.41
N ASN A 184 -0.76 -13.07 -40.87
CA ASN A 184 0.06 -14.04 -41.58
C ASN A 184 0.20 -15.31 -40.73
N LEU A 185 -0.50 -16.36 -41.11
CA LEU A 185 -0.42 -17.68 -40.51
C LEU A 185 0.45 -18.59 -41.37
N LYS A 186 1.54 -19.10 -40.81
CA LYS A 186 2.38 -20.13 -41.39
C LYS A 186 2.17 -21.45 -40.66
N THR A 187 1.80 -22.48 -41.41
CA THR A 187 1.47 -23.80 -40.89
C THR A 187 2.52 -24.81 -41.31
N GLY A 188 3.23 -25.38 -40.34
CA GLY A 188 4.13 -26.52 -40.57
C GLY A 188 3.57 -27.78 -39.89
N ALA A 189 4.20 -28.92 -40.13
CA ALA A 189 3.71 -30.23 -39.64
C ALA A 189 3.47 -30.30 -38.10
N SER A 190 4.23 -29.54 -37.31
CA SER A 190 4.08 -29.49 -35.85
C SER A 190 4.23 -28.07 -35.26
N ARG A 191 4.53 -27.10 -36.08
CA ARG A 191 4.77 -25.72 -35.68
C ARG A 191 3.93 -24.78 -36.51
N GLN A 192 3.30 -23.84 -35.82
CA GLN A 192 2.56 -22.77 -36.49
C GLN A 192 3.09 -21.43 -35.97
N ARG A 193 3.02 -20.43 -36.84
CA ARG A 193 3.34 -19.04 -36.49
C ARG A 193 2.25 -18.13 -37.02
N LEU A 194 1.67 -17.35 -36.15
CA LEU A 194 0.71 -16.30 -36.46
C LEU A 194 1.34 -14.95 -36.14
N ASP A 195 1.46 -14.09 -37.11
CA ASP A 195 1.80 -12.70 -36.94
C ASP A 195 0.58 -11.85 -37.35
N ALA A 196 0.11 -11.00 -36.50
CA ALA A 196 -1.02 -10.11 -36.76
C ALA A 196 -0.64 -8.64 -36.42
N ARG A 197 -1.15 -7.75 -37.26
CA ARG A 197 -1.10 -6.29 -37.05
C ARG A 197 -2.46 -5.70 -37.34
N LEU A 198 -2.87 -4.73 -36.59
CA LEU A 198 -4.12 -4.03 -36.80
C LEU A 198 -4.00 -2.60 -36.28
N THR A 199 -4.92 -1.75 -36.72
CA THR A 199 -5.02 -0.39 -36.22
C THR A 199 -6.31 -0.26 -35.41
N LEU A 200 -6.17 0.23 -34.18
CA LEU A 200 -7.29 0.52 -33.28
C LEU A 200 -8.12 1.71 -33.82
N PRO A 201 -9.35 1.92 -33.36
CA PRO A 201 -10.20 3.04 -33.81
C PRO A 201 -9.61 4.42 -33.55
N ASP A 202 -8.68 4.55 -32.60
CA ASP A 202 -7.92 5.78 -32.33
C ASP A 202 -6.70 5.97 -33.24
N GLY A 203 -6.49 5.09 -34.20
CA GLY A 203 -5.39 5.14 -35.16
C GLY A 203 -4.09 4.51 -34.67
N GLN A 204 -4.05 3.91 -33.48
CA GLN A 204 -2.85 3.32 -32.91
C GLN A 204 -2.61 1.89 -33.40
N PRO A 205 -1.36 1.51 -33.77
CA PRO A 205 -1.06 0.15 -34.26
C PRO A 205 -0.86 -0.84 -33.10
N LEU A 206 -1.54 -1.98 -33.17
CA LEU A 206 -1.36 -3.13 -32.29
C LEU A 206 -0.73 -4.27 -33.07
N ALA A 207 0.23 -4.98 -32.48
CA ALA A 207 0.87 -6.14 -33.07
C ALA A 207 0.82 -7.35 -32.13
N LEU A 208 0.58 -8.51 -32.70
CA LEU A 208 0.53 -9.81 -32.05
C LEU A 208 1.41 -10.81 -32.81
N SER A 209 2.18 -11.61 -32.09
CA SER A 209 2.92 -12.74 -32.65
C SER A 209 2.72 -13.96 -31.75
N LEU A 210 2.25 -15.06 -32.36
CA LEU A 210 2.07 -16.33 -31.67
C LEU A 210 2.90 -17.41 -32.38
N ARG A 211 3.61 -18.19 -31.60
CA ARG A 211 4.29 -19.40 -32.04
C ARG A 211 3.74 -20.58 -31.26
N THR A 212 3.29 -21.58 -31.99
CA THR A 212 2.72 -22.76 -31.38
C THR A 212 3.45 -24.01 -31.83
N ARG A 213 3.56 -24.96 -30.89
CA ARG A 213 3.91 -26.34 -31.21
C ARG A 213 2.75 -27.21 -30.81
N ILE A 214 1.92 -27.57 -31.80
CA ILE A 214 0.69 -28.30 -31.58
C ILE A 214 0.96 -29.79 -31.60
N ARG A 215 0.43 -30.54 -30.65
CA ARG A 215 0.33 -32.00 -30.65
C ARG A 215 -1.13 -32.37 -30.93
N PRO A 216 -1.47 -32.82 -32.14
CA PRO A 216 -2.87 -33.00 -32.54
C PRO A 216 -3.65 -33.96 -31.64
N SER A 217 -3.01 -35.03 -31.17
CA SER A 217 -3.61 -36.04 -30.29
C SER A 217 -3.73 -35.60 -28.83
N GLN A 218 -3.07 -34.53 -28.44
CA GLN A 218 -2.99 -34.01 -27.06
C GLN A 218 -2.84 -32.51 -27.10
N LEU A 219 -3.89 -31.79 -27.47
CA LEU A 219 -3.86 -30.30 -27.57
C LEU A 219 -3.45 -29.61 -26.27
N ARG A 220 -3.76 -30.22 -25.12
CA ARG A 220 -3.35 -29.69 -23.80
C ARG A 220 -1.83 -29.69 -23.64
N ASP A 221 -1.10 -30.61 -24.29
CA ASP A 221 0.37 -30.70 -24.23
C ASP A 221 1.05 -29.77 -25.25
N SER A 222 0.28 -28.95 -25.94
CA SER A 222 0.79 -27.97 -26.88
C SER A 222 1.50 -26.82 -26.16
N THR A 223 2.53 -26.28 -26.81
CA THR A 223 3.21 -25.08 -26.34
C THR A 223 2.80 -23.86 -27.15
N VAL A 224 2.58 -22.73 -26.48
CA VAL A 224 2.27 -21.45 -27.12
C VAL A 224 3.21 -20.39 -26.52
N GLU A 225 3.98 -19.76 -27.41
CA GLU A 225 4.78 -18.58 -27.12
C GLU A 225 4.07 -17.37 -27.74
N GLY A 226 3.68 -16.40 -26.93
CA GLY A 226 2.98 -15.20 -27.38
C GLY A 226 3.76 -13.93 -27.10
N TYR A 227 3.63 -12.98 -28.01
CA TYR A 227 4.10 -11.62 -27.85
C TYR A 227 3.00 -10.67 -28.33
N ALA A 228 2.75 -9.63 -27.55
CA ALA A 228 1.85 -8.54 -27.93
C ALA A 228 2.52 -7.19 -27.67
N SER A 229 2.46 -6.31 -28.66
CA SER A 229 2.83 -4.91 -28.53
C SER A 229 1.55 -4.09 -28.46
N LEU A 230 1.29 -3.52 -27.29
CA LEU A 230 0.12 -2.73 -26.99
C LEU A 230 0.47 -1.25 -27.21
N PRO A 231 -0.24 -0.55 -28.09
CA PRO A 231 0.00 0.86 -28.31
C PRO A 231 -0.49 1.70 -27.11
N GLN A 232 -0.01 2.94 -27.05
CA GLN A 232 -0.48 3.91 -26.09
C GLN A 232 -1.90 4.36 -26.46
N SER A 233 -2.90 3.71 -25.92
CA SER A 233 -4.31 3.95 -26.19
C SER A 233 -5.10 4.10 -24.89
N ASP A 234 -6.29 4.66 -24.97
CA ASP A 234 -7.23 4.70 -23.86
C ASP A 234 -8.11 3.43 -23.87
N TRP A 235 -7.64 2.44 -23.13
CA TRP A 235 -8.25 1.12 -23.06
C TRP A 235 -9.60 1.10 -22.35
N SER A 236 -9.96 2.14 -21.57
CA SER A 236 -11.28 2.23 -20.94
C SER A 236 -12.44 2.22 -21.96
N LYS A 237 -12.15 2.65 -23.18
CA LYS A 237 -13.13 2.68 -24.29
C LYS A 237 -13.36 1.32 -24.96
N TRP A 238 -12.48 0.34 -24.67
CA TRP A 238 -12.46 -0.95 -25.36
C TRP A 238 -12.69 -2.14 -24.42
N LEU A 239 -12.47 -1.97 -23.10
CA LEU A 239 -12.61 -3.04 -22.14
C LEU A 239 -14.08 -3.23 -21.76
N PRO A 240 -14.66 -4.43 -21.96
CA PRO A 240 -15.99 -4.75 -21.47
C PRO A 240 -16.06 -4.64 -19.95
N GLU A 241 -17.16 -4.11 -19.40
CA GLU A 241 -17.37 -3.93 -17.96
C GLU A 241 -17.16 -5.23 -17.15
N ARG A 242 -17.53 -6.37 -17.72
CA ARG A 242 -17.31 -7.69 -17.11
C ARG A 242 -15.85 -8.04 -16.84
N LEU A 243 -14.88 -7.47 -17.58
CA LEU A 243 -13.45 -7.70 -17.35
C LEU A 243 -12.89 -6.87 -16.22
N THR A 244 -13.50 -5.74 -15.94
CA THR A 244 -13.12 -4.87 -14.83
C THR A 244 -13.88 -5.18 -13.54
N GLN A 245 -14.98 -5.95 -13.63
CA GLN A 245 -15.85 -6.33 -12.52
C GLN A 245 -16.29 -5.09 -11.70
N GLN A 246 -15.85 -5.05 -10.43
CA GLN A 246 -16.18 -3.95 -9.52
C GLN A 246 -15.22 -2.76 -9.63
N TRP A 247 -14.15 -2.86 -10.45
CA TRP A 247 -13.26 -1.72 -10.69
C TRP A 247 -13.79 -0.85 -11.82
N ASN A 248 -14.25 0.34 -11.47
CA ASN A 248 -14.78 1.35 -12.40
C ASN A 248 -13.63 2.23 -12.88
N PHE A 249 -13.12 1.94 -14.06
CA PHE A 249 -12.07 2.74 -14.70
C PHE A 249 -12.69 3.72 -15.69
N SER A 250 -12.56 5.03 -15.41
CA SER A 250 -12.98 6.09 -16.33
C SER A 250 -11.93 6.42 -17.38
N GLU A 251 -10.66 6.10 -17.12
CA GLU A 251 -9.55 6.35 -18.02
C GLU A 251 -8.42 5.36 -17.79
N ILE A 252 -7.97 4.69 -18.87
CA ILE A 252 -6.83 3.75 -18.87
C ILE A 252 -5.95 4.09 -20.08
N LYS A 253 -5.18 5.16 -19.98
CA LYS A 253 -4.16 5.44 -20.99
C LYS A 253 -2.95 4.59 -20.70
N ALA A 254 -2.72 3.56 -21.50
CA ALA A 254 -1.63 2.62 -21.29
C ALA A 254 -1.12 2.04 -22.60
N GLY A 255 0.17 1.69 -22.61
CA GLY A 255 0.81 0.95 -23.69
C GLY A 255 1.96 0.12 -23.15
N GLY A 256 2.45 -0.83 -23.96
CA GLY A 256 3.52 -1.69 -23.50
C GLY A 256 3.70 -2.95 -24.31
N GLU A 257 4.32 -3.92 -23.68
CA GLU A 257 4.67 -5.20 -24.30
C GLU A 257 4.33 -6.33 -23.34
N LEU A 258 3.81 -7.43 -23.89
CA LEU A 258 3.45 -8.63 -23.17
C LEU A 258 4.09 -9.84 -23.83
N TRP A 259 4.74 -10.69 -23.07
CA TRP A 259 5.25 -12.00 -23.48
C TRP A 259 4.60 -13.06 -22.61
N VAL A 260 4.19 -14.16 -23.23
CA VAL A 260 3.59 -15.29 -22.53
C VAL A 260 4.17 -16.61 -23.04
N ASN A 261 4.34 -17.56 -22.13
CA ASN A 261 4.72 -18.92 -22.45
C ASN A 261 3.72 -19.88 -21.78
N TRP A 262 2.98 -20.59 -22.62
CA TRP A 262 1.95 -21.52 -22.20
C TRP A 262 2.36 -22.94 -22.61
N THR A 263 2.30 -23.88 -21.68
CA THR A 263 2.64 -25.28 -21.93
C THR A 263 1.75 -26.19 -21.09
N GLU A 264 1.32 -27.30 -21.65
CA GLU A 264 0.52 -28.32 -20.96
C GLU A 264 -0.75 -27.76 -20.28
N GLY A 265 -1.44 -26.87 -20.96
CA GLY A 265 -2.68 -26.29 -20.46
C GLY A 265 -2.51 -25.23 -19.38
N THR A 266 -1.27 -24.84 -19.04
CA THR A 266 -0.98 -23.88 -17.98
C THR A 266 -0.04 -22.77 -18.44
N LEU A 267 -0.24 -21.56 -17.89
CA LEU A 267 0.71 -20.46 -18.08
C LEU A 267 1.97 -20.78 -17.27
N GLN A 268 3.11 -20.95 -17.97
CA GLN A 268 4.40 -21.25 -17.32
C GLN A 268 5.15 -19.98 -16.93
N SER A 269 5.17 -19.01 -17.85
CA SER A 269 5.79 -17.73 -17.59
C SER A 269 5.13 -16.62 -18.39
N ALA A 270 5.16 -15.41 -17.85
CA ALA A 270 4.78 -14.21 -18.55
C ALA A 270 5.71 -13.06 -18.15
N ALA A 271 5.89 -12.11 -19.05
CA ALA A 271 6.57 -10.86 -18.77
C ALA A 271 5.72 -9.72 -19.32
N ILE A 272 5.61 -8.66 -18.56
CA ILE A 272 4.90 -7.45 -18.99
C ILE A 272 5.78 -6.23 -18.74
N ARG A 273 5.85 -5.36 -19.73
CA ARG A 273 6.38 -4.02 -19.61
C ARG A 273 5.24 -3.07 -19.96
N LEU A 274 4.77 -2.33 -18.96
CA LEU A 274 3.64 -1.41 -19.11
C LEU A 274 4.05 0.00 -18.78
N ASN A 275 3.58 0.95 -19.55
CA ASN A 275 3.64 2.38 -19.24
C ASN A 275 2.23 2.96 -19.40
N ALA A 276 1.71 3.49 -18.28
CA ALA A 276 0.41 4.15 -18.26
C ALA A 276 0.60 5.60 -17.77
N PRO A 277 0.63 6.58 -18.70
CA PRO A 277 0.71 7.99 -18.36
C PRO A 277 -0.41 8.43 -17.45
N GLN A 278 -1.60 7.84 -17.58
CA GLN A 278 -2.78 8.20 -16.79
C GLN A 278 -3.71 6.98 -16.63
N LEU A 279 -4.09 6.75 -15.38
CA LEU A 279 -5.09 5.77 -15.00
C LEU A 279 -5.99 6.38 -13.94
N THR A 280 -7.30 6.38 -14.18
CA THR A 280 -8.30 6.90 -13.25
C THR A 280 -9.35 5.84 -13.01
N GLY A 281 -9.56 5.48 -11.75
CA GLY A 281 -10.52 4.45 -11.40
C GLY A 281 -10.86 4.39 -9.92
N ALA A 282 -11.88 3.58 -9.60
CA ALA A 282 -12.34 3.31 -8.26
C ALA A 282 -12.85 1.88 -8.13
N TYR A 283 -12.83 1.33 -6.93
CA TYR A 283 -13.47 0.07 -6.59
C TYR A 283 -14.90 0.33 -6.10
N ALA A 284 -15.89 -0.32 -6.70
CA ALA A 284 -17.32 -0.15 -6.41
C ALA A 284 -17.75 1.33 -6.47
N GLU A 285 -18.43 1.83 -5.44
CA GLU A 285 -18.92 3.20 -5.36
C GLU A 285 -17.95 4.19 -4.69
N ARG A 286 -16.66 3.79 -4.54
CA ARG A 286 -15.66 4.64 -3.90
C ARG A 286 -15.26 5.82 -4.78
N LYS A 287 -14.65 6.83 -4.17
CA LYS A 287 -14.14 8.00 -4.91
C LYS A 287 -12.99 7.57 -5.83
N PRO A 288 -13.03 7.94 -7.11
CA PRO A 288 -11.96 7.61 -8.03
C PRO A 288 -10.65 8.30 -7.66
N ILE A 289 -9.56 7.60 -7.92
CA ILE A 289 -8.20 8.10 -7.77
C ILE A 289 -7.51 8.16 -9.12
N GLN A 290 -6.70 9.18 -9.33
CA GLN A 290 -5.87 9.34 -10.50
C GLN A 290 -4.43 8.94 -10.18
N ILE A 291 -3.90 8.02 -10.99
CA ILE A 291 -2.51 7.58 -10.98
C ILE A 291 -1.85 8.08 -12.26
N ASN A 292 -0.72 8.74 -12.15
CA ASN A 292 0.03 9.25 -13.28
C ASN A 292 1.38 8.54 -13.41
N ASN A 293 1.87 8.43 -14.65
CA ASN A 293 3.19 7.89 -14.96
C ASN A 293 3.45 6.51 -14.34
N LEU A 294 2.44 5.63 -14.34
CA LEU A 294 2.63 4.25 -13.92
C LEU A 294 3.58 3.56 -14.89
N ALA A 295 4.73 3.13 -14.42
CA ALA A 295 5.68 2.29 -15.14
C ALA A 295 5.84 0.97 -14.38
N LEU A 296 5.70 -0.14 -15.09
CA LEU A 296 5.64 -1.46 -14.52
C LEU A 296 6.45 -2.44 -15.39
N ASN A 297 7.41 -3.14 -14.77
CA ASN A 297 8.02 -4.35 -15.32
C ASN A 297 7.71 -5.50 -14.39
N ALA A 298 6.96 -6.48 -14.85
CA ALA A 298 6.60 -7.64 -14.05
C ALA A 298 6.90 -8.95 -14.77
N TYR A 299 7.22 -9.96 -13.97
CA TYR A 299 7.50 -11.32 -14.41
C TYR A 299 6.66 -12.28 -13.59
N TYR A 300 6.01 -13.20 -14.28
CA TYR A 300 5.29 -14.32 -13.69
C TYR A 300 6.00 -15.61 -14.03
N GLU A 301 6.23 -16.44 -13.03
CA GLU A 301 6.77 -17.78 -13.20
C GLU A 301 5.91 -18.77 -12.43
N ASN A 302 5.58 -19.88 -13.06
CA ASN A 302 4.83 -20.98 -12.50
C ASN A 302 5.71 -22.22 -12.38
N SER A 303 5.64 -22.91 -11.26
CA SER A 303 6.38 -24.14 -11.00
C SER A 303 5.49 -25.19 -10.32
N ALA A 304 5.97 -26.42 -10.21
CA ALA A 304 5.25 -27.46 -9.47
C ALA A 304 5.05 -27.10 -7.99
N ARG A 305 5.92 -26.26 -7.42
CA ARG A 305 5.84 -25.84 -6.00
C ARG A 305 4.93 -24.63 -5.77
N GLY A 306 4.63 -23.87 -6.82
CA GLY A 306 3.83 -22.66 -6.70
C GLY A 306 4.09 -21.66 -7.81
N ALA A 307 3.58 -20.45 -7.66
CA ALA A 307 3.73 -19.37 -8.61
C ALA A 307 4.42 -18.16 -7.97
N THR A 308 5.18 -17.42 -8.76
CA THR A 308 5.85 -16.20 -8.32
C THR A 308 5.53 -15.07 -9.31
N VAL A 309 5.16 -13.91 -8.79
CA VAL A 309 5.06 -12.66 -9.54
C VAL A 309 6.10 -11.70 -8.98
N THR A 310 6.99 -11.23 -9.83
CA THR A 310 8.01 -10.24 -9.45
C THR A 310 7.78 -8.95 -10.22
N PHE A 311 7.53 -7.86 -9.54
CA PHE A 311 7.56 -6.51 -10.06
C PHE A 311 8.97 -5.97 -9.85
N ASP A 312 9.81 -6.11 -10.87
CA ASP A 312 11.22 -5.68 -10.80
C ASP A 312 11.35 -4.16 -10.74
N SER A 313 10.39 -3.47 -11.36
CA SER A 313 10.22 -2.03 -11.27
C SER A 313 8.73 -1.70 -11.28
N LEU A 314 8.26 -1.07 -10.22
CA LEU A 314 6.91 -0.52 -10.11
C LEU A 314 7.05 0.92 -9.63
N ALA A 315 6.75 1.86 -10.51
CA ALA A 315 6.83 3.29 -10.21
C ALA A 315 5.55 3.99 -10.63
N MET A 316 5.07 4.94 -9.82
CA MET A 316 3.87 5.73 -10.14
C MET A 316 3.86 7.05 -9.37
N ASN A 317 3.04 7.98 -9.82
CA ASN A 317 2.73 9.21 -9.11
C ASN A 317 1.27 9.20 -8.64
N VAL A 318 1.05 9.44 -7.36
CA VAL A 318 -0.27 9.62 -6.74
C VAL A 318 -0.33 11.03 -6.16
N GLY A 319 -1.11 11.90 -6.78
CA GLY A 319 -1.00 13.33 -6.53
C GLY A 319 0.40 13.84 -6.88
N GLU A 320 1.04 14.54 -5.94
CA GLU A 320 2.41 15.05 -6.10
C GLU A 320 3.49 14.05 -5.65
N THR A 321 3.10 12.93 -5.05
CA THR A 321 4.04 11.96 -4.47
C THR A 321 4.42 10.90 -5.50
N ARG A 322 5.73 10.74 -5.74
CA ARG A 322 6.28 9.63 -6.52
C ARG A 322 6.58 8.47 -5.61
N TRP A 323 6.11 7.31 -5.99
CA TRP A 323 6.43 6.05 -5.35
C TRP A 323 7.13 5.11 -6.33
N GLU A 324 8.15 4.41 -5.85
CA GLU A 324 8.88 3.40 -6.61
C GLU A 324 9.29 2.25 -5.68
N SER A 325 9.05 1.02 -6.10
CA SER A 325 9.37 -0.17 -5.32
C SER A 325 9.63 -1.38 -6.20
N ARG A 326 10.33 -2.36 -5.62
CA ARG A 326 10.35 -3.74 -6.10
C ARG A 326 9.46 -4.56 -5.20
N VAL A 327 8.54 -5.34 -5.79
CA VAL A 327 7.59 -6.17 -5.06
C VAL A 327 7.63 -7.58 -5.62
N GLN A 328 7.64 -8.59 -4.75
CA GLN A 328 7.53 -9.99 -5.13
C GLN A 328 6.38 -10.63 -4.36
N VAL A 329 5.57 -11.40 -5.06
CA VAL A 329 4.50 -12.21 -4.47
C VAL A 329 4.74 -13.66 -4.86
N GLN A 330 4.89 -14.51 -3.88
CA GLN A 330 5.10 -15.94 -4.07
C GLN A 330 3.96 -16.72 -3.44
N GLN A 331 3.33 -17.57 -4.22
CA GLN A 331 2.39 -18.59 -3.75
C GLN A 331 3.12 -19.93 -3.64
N THR A 332 3.09 -20.54 -2.47
CA THR A 332 3.47 -21.95 -2.28
C THR A 332 2.21 -22.79 -2.23
N ARG A 333 2.08 -23.79 -3.13
CA ARG A 333 0.90 -24.66 -3.19
C ARG A 333 0.90 -25.64 -2.02
N ALA A 334 -0.29 -25.93 -1.51
CA ALA A 334 -0.48 -26.97 -0.53
C ALA A 334 -0.05 -28.36 -1.06
N THR A 335 0.62 -29.12 -0.21
CA THR A 335 0.96 -30.52 -0.42
C THR A 335 0.67 -31.29 0.87
N ASP A 336 0.80 -32.64 0.87
CA ASP A 336 0.62 -33.42 2.09
C ASP A 336 1.53 -33.02 3.27
N LYS A 337 2.61 -32.27 3.00
CA LYS A 337 3.63 -31.87 3.99
C LYS A 337 3.78 -30.36 4.16
N VAL A 338 3.20 -29.56 3.29
CA VAL A 338 3.39 -28.10 3.26
C VAL A 338 2.01 -27.45 3.10
N GLU A 339 1.71 -26.52 3.97
CA GLU A 339 0.50 -25.71 3.87
C GLU A 339 0.63 -24.64 2.76
N GLU A 340 -0.50 -24.21 2.23
CA GLU A 340 -0.54 -23.09 1.30
C GLU A 340 -0.07 -21.82 1.99
N LEU A 341 0.89 -21.14 1.36
CA LEU A 341 1.45 -19.89 1.84
C LEU A 341 1.55 -18.89 0.69
N TRP A 342 1.02 -17.70 0.92
CA TRP A 342 1.29 -16.51 0.11
C TRP A 342 2.27 -15.62 0.85
N HIS A 343 3.41 -15.38 0.22
CA HIS A 343 4.49 -14.55 0.73
C HIS A 343 4.65 -13.32 -0.15
N LEU A 344 4.48 -12.13 0.43
CA LEU A 344 4.74 -10.86 -0.25
C LEU A 344 5.98 -10.23 0.37
N GLN A 345 6.89 -9.83 -0.48
CA GLN A 345 8.07 -9.06 -0.12
C GLN A 345 8.09 -7.75 -0.91
N ALA A 346 8.37 -6.64 -0.23
CA ALA A 346 8.58 -5.34 -0.87
C ALA A 346 9.80 -4.65 -0.27
N ASP A 347 10.65 -4.09 -1.14
CA ASP A 347 11.84 -3.37 -0.68
C ASP A 347 11.45 -2.10 0.06
N ARG A 348 10.47 -1.39 -0.46
CA ARG A 348 9.96 -0.14 0.10
C ARG A 348 8.48 0.07 -0.22
N LEU A 349 7.72 0.45 0.79
CA LEU A 349 6.34 0.94 0.65
C LEU A 349 6.25 2.34 1.24
N ASP A 350 5.87 3.31 0.45
CA ASP A 350 5.53 4.65 0.92
C ASP A 350 4.05 4.69 1.26
N LEU A 351 3.73 4.88 2.52
CA LEU A 351 2.37 4.83 3.05
C LEU A 351 1.54 6.04 2.61
N THR A 352 2.18 7.16 2.30
CA THR A 352 1.50 8.38 1.87
C THR A 352 0.71 8.18 0.56
N PRO A 353 1.30 7.65 -0.54
CA PRO A 353 0.54 7.33 -1.75
C PRO A 353 -0.25 6.03 -1.67
N ILE A 354 0.23 5.02 -0.91
CA ILE A 354 -0.43 3.71 -0.85
C ILE A 354 -1.76 3.77 -0.10
N THR A 355 -1.86 4.55 0.98
CA THR A 355 -3.09 4.69 1.76
C THR A 355 -4.28 5.14 0.92
N PRO A 356 -4.22 6.25 0.14
CA PRO A 356 -5.32 6.64 -0.74
C PRO A 356 -5.57 5.64 -1.87
N LEU A 357 -4.53 4.95 -2.39
CA LEU A 357 -4.70 3.88 -3.38
C LEU A 357 -5.51 2.71 -2.83
N LEU A 358 -5.19 2.22 -1.64
CA LEU A 358 -5.92 1.14 -0.98
C LEU A 358 -7.38 1.55 -0.70
N ASN A 359 -7.61 2.78 -0.29
CA ASN A 359 -8.95 3.29 -0.04
C ASN A 359 -9.78 3.41 -1.33
N ALA A 360 -9.18 3.78 -2.44
CA ALA A 360 -9.88 3.96 -3.71
C ALA A 360 -10.03 2.65 -4.50
N LEU A 361 -8.99 1.82 -4.57
CA LEU A 361 -8.91 0.66 -5.46
C LEU A 361 -8.90 -0.69 -4.72
N GLY A 362 -8.56 -0.72 -3.43
CA GLY A 362 -8.42 -1.97 -2.69
C GLY A 362 -9.77 -2.62 -2.35
N PRO A 363 -9.98 -3.93 -2.57
CA PRO A 363 -11.18 -4.63 -2.15
C PRO A 363 -11.18 -4.90 -0.64
N LEU A 364 -11.02 -3.83 0.17
CA LEU A 364 -10.93 -3.94 1.62
C LEU A 364 -12.31 -4.06 2.27
N PRO A 365 -12.49 -4.88 3.32
CA PRO A 365 -13.67 -4.85 4.17
C PRO A 365 -13.91 -3.43 4.72
N GLN A 366 -15.19 -3.02 4.86
CA GLN A 366 -15.55 -1.66 5.23
C GLN A 366 -14.88 -1.17 6.51
N GLY A 367 -14.79 -2.02 7.55
CA GLY A 367 -14.12 -1.66 8.81
C GLY A 367 -12.63 -1.34 8.63
N VAL A 368 -11.91 -2.13 7.79
CA VAL A 368 -10.50 -1.90 7.49
C VAL A 368 -10.32 -0.62 6.66
N ALA A 369 -11.16 -0.40 5.65
CA ALA A 369 -11.13 0.82 4.84
C ALA A 369 -11.33 2.08 5.71
N THR A 370 -12.29 2.04 6.65
CA THR A 370 -12.52 3.14 7.60
C THR A 370 -11.31 3.38 8.51
N ALA A 371 -10.69 2.32 9.02
CA ALA A 371 -9.50 2.43 9.85
C ALA A 371 -8.33 3.07 9.08
N VAL A 372 -8.08 2.62 7.85
CA VAL A 372 -7.02 3.18 6.98
C VAL A 372 -7.28 4.66 6.69
N GLU A 373 -8.53 5.05 6.41
CA GLU A 373 -8.92 6.45 6.17
C GLU A 373 -8.73 7.34 7.42
N ARG A 374 -9.09 6.83 8.60
CA ARG A 374 -9.03 7.59 9.84
C ARG A 374 -7.62 7.74 10.39
N LEU A 375 -6.83 6.68 10.32
CA LEU A 375 -5.44 6.70 10.78
C LEU A 375 -4.55 7.62 9.95
N LYS A 376 -4.86 7.89 8.69
CA LYS A 376 -4.08 8.74 7.77
C LYS A 376 -2.59 8.44 7.84
N VAL A 377 -2.24 7.18 7.70
CA VAL A 377 -0.87 6.72 7.88
C VAL A 377 0.04 7.33 6.83
N THR A 378 1.19 7.84 7.26
CA THR A 378 2.23 8.48 6.44
C THR A 378 3.60 7.89 6.75
N GLY A 379 4.62 8.26 5.97
CA GLY A 379 5.99 7.75 6.14
C GLY A 379 6.26 6.53 5.26
N GLY A 380 7.31 5.80 5.57
CA GLY A 380 7.78 4.68 4.76
C GLY A 380 7.93 3.37 5.54
N LEU A 381 7.79 2.26 4.83
CA LEU A 381 8.18 0.93 5.29
C LEU A 381 9.30 0.42 4.39
N ARG A 382 10.27 -0.28 4.98
CA ARG A 382 11.36 -0.96 4.26
C ARG A 382 11.39 -2.43 4.63
N ASN A 383 11.88 -3.27 3.70
CA ASN A 383 11.98 -4.71 3.90
C ASN A 383 10.66 -5.32 4.41
N VAL A 384 9.58 -4.98 3.72
CA VAL A 384 8.23 -5.43 4.09
C VAL A 384 8.09 -6.90 3.74
N LEU A 385 7.64 -7.69 4.69
CA LEU A 385 7.30 -9.09 4.53
C LEU A 385 5.86 -9.29 5.02
N LEU A 386 5.02 -9.90 4.19
CA LEU A 386 3.66 -10.28 4.56
C LEU A 386 3.46 -11.76 4.22
N ASP A 387 3.03 -12.53 5.18
CA ASP A 387 2.66 -13.94 5.04
C ASP A 387 1.16 -14.10 5.19
N PHE A 388 0.53 -14.82 4.29
CA PHE A 388 -0.87 -15.18 4.38
C PHE A 388 -1.04 -16.69 4.18
N ARG A 389 -1.63 -17.36 5.18
CA ARG A 389 -1.97 -18.78 5.19
C ARG A 389 -3.48 -18.93 5.16
N PRO A 390 -4.10 -19.16 3.98
CA PRO A 390 -5.56 -19.16 3.84
C PRO A 390 -6.25 -20.22 4.72
N ASN A 391 -5.58 -21.35 4.94
CA ASN A 391 -6.14 -22.50 5.68
C ASN A 391 -5.86 -22.46 7.19
N ALA A 392 -5.04 -21.54 7.69
CA ALA A 392 -4.81 -21.39 9.13
C ALA A 392 -6.06 -20.80 9.81
N THR A 393 -6.37 -21.32 11.00
CA THR A 393 -7.53 -20.91 11.81
C THR A 393 -7.14 -20.09 13.04
N ASP A 394 -5.85 -19.90 13.27
CA ASP A 394 -5.25 -19.14 14.37
C ASP A 394 -4.61 -17.83 13.86
N GLY A 395 -3.98 -17.11 14.76
CA GLY A 395 -3.32 -15.85 14.45
C GLY A 395 -2.19 -15.94 13.42
N THR A 396 -1.68 -17.12 13.15
CA THR A 396 -0.65 -17.35 12.12
C THR A 396 -1.18 -17.22 10.70
N LYS A 397 -2.51 -17.09 10.53
CA LYS A 397 -3.16 -16.84 9.24
C LYS A 397 -2.56 -15.64 8.52
N PHE A 398 -2.17 -14.61 9.25
CA PHE A 398 -1.54 -13.43 8.71
C PHE A 398 -0.33 -13.05 9.54
N GLY A 399 0.84 -13.01 8.93
CA GLY A 399 2.10 -12.56 9.53
C GLY A 399 2.65 -11.34 8.82
N PHE A 400 3.34 -10.47 9.55
CA PHE A 400 3.96 -9.28 8.98
C PHE A 400 5.29 -8.93 9.65
N ALA A 401 6.19 -8.35 8.88
CA ALA A 401 7.40 -7.71 9.39
C ALA A 401 7.78 -6.54 8.48
N ALA A 402 8.29 -5.46 9.06
CA ALA A 402 8.76 -4.29 8.33
C ALA A 402 9.71 -3.45 9.18
N ASN A 403 10.55 -2.65 8.55
CA ASN A 403 11.25 -1.55 9.18
C ASN A 403 10.49 -0.26 8.91
N LEU A 404 10.17 0.46 9.96
CA LEU A 404 9.47 1.74 9.93
C LEU A 404 10.47 2.87 9.66
N ASP A 405 10.09 3.82 8.81
CA ASP A 405 10.88 4.99 8.47
C ASP A 405 10.01 6.24 8.55
N ASN A 406 10.11 6.96 9.67
CA ASN A 406 9.35 8.17 9.97
C ASN A 406 7.83 8.00 9.80
N VAL A 407 7.30 6.88 10.27
CA VAL A 407 5.86 6.59 10.19
C VAL A 407 5.09 7.50 11.12
N GLY A 408 4.00 8.06 10.61
CA GLY A 408 3.04 8.87 11.35
C GLY A 408 1.62 8.36 11.17
N PHE A 409 0.78 8.52 12.20
CA PHE A 409 -0.63 8.17 12.17
C PHE A 409 -1.44 9.04 13.13
N ASP A 410 -2.71 9.25 12.81
CA ASP A 410 -3.66 9.97 13.64
C ASP A 410 -4.29 9.05 14.69
N ALA A 411 -4.86 9.64 15.75
CA ALA A 411 -5.55 8.89 16.80
C ALA A 411 -6.78 8.16 16.27
N TYR A 412 -6.96 6.90 16.70
CA TYR A 412 -8.11 6.10 16.31
C TYR A 412 -8.42 5.02 17.38
N HIS A 413 -9.69 4.94 17.84
CA HIS A 413 -10.17 3.94 18.80
C HIS A 413 -9.29 3.76 20.05
N GLY A 414 -8.87 4.87 20.67
CA GLY A 414 -8.03 4.85 21.87
C GLY A 414 -6.53 4.72 21.61
N ALA A 415 -6.11 4.44 20.39
CA ALA A 415 -4.71 4.56 20.03
C ALA A 415 -4.34 6.05 19.89
N PRO A 416 -3.20 6.51 20.49
CA PRO A 416 -2.75 7.88 20.38
C PRO A 416 -2.26 8.21 18.96
N ALA A 417 -2.22 9.50 18.62
CA ALA A 417 -1.52 9.93 17.42
C ALA A 417 -0.01 9.95 17.64
N ALA A 418 0.76 9.56 16.63
CA ALA A 418 2.22 9.63 16.69
C ALA A 418 2.80 10.09 15.35
N ARG A 419 4.01 10.68 15.39
CA ARG A 419 4.79 11.09 14.22
C ARG A 419 6.24 10.70 14.39
N ASN A 420 6.91 10.48 13.27
CA ASN A 420 8.33 10.13 13.19
C ASN A 420 8.67 8.83 13.93
N VAL A 421 7.77 7.84 13.86
CA VAL A 421 8.03 6.50 14.41
C VAL A 421 8.96 5.76 13.47
N SER A 422 10.14 5.39 13.96
CA SER A 422 11.14 4.60 13.23
C SER A 422 11.57 3.40 14.07
N GLY A 423 11.90 2.29 13.41
CA GLY A 423 12.28 1.06 14.10
C GLY A 423 11.91 -0.20 13.33
N SER A 424 11.68 -1.31 14.02
CA SER A 424 11.25 -2.57 13.43
C SER A 424 9.93 -3.04 14.04
N LEU A 425 9.05 -3.49 13.18
CA LEU A 425 7.71 -4.00 13.51
C LEU A 425 7.58 -5.43 13.00
N SER A 426 7.07 -6.33 13.84
CA SER A 426 6.75 -7.70 13.42
C SER A 426 5.62 -8.28 14.26
N GLY A 427 4.85 -9.19 13.70
CA GLY A 427 3.76 -9.82 14.41
C GLY A 427 2.84 -10.66 13.54
N ASN A 428 1.70 -11.00 14.12
CA ASN A 428 0.60 -11.72 13.49
C ASN A 428 -0.74 -11.19 14.02
N LEU A 429 -1.85 -11.88 13.76
CA LEU A 429 -3.16 -11.45 14.25
C LEU A 429 -3.31 -11.54 15.78
N ASP A 430 -2.55 -12.41 16.44
CA ASP A 430 -2.63 -12.61 17.89
C ASP A 430 -1.74 -11.63 18.66
N GLY A 431 -0.76 -11.00 18.00
CA GLY A 431 0.14 -10.06 18.66
C GLY A 431 1.39 -9.73 17.86
N GLY A 432 2.25 -8.93 18.48
CA GLY A 432 3.48 -8.53 17.83
C GLY A 432 4.40 -7.70 18.70
N GLU A 433 5.43 -7.18 18.08
CA GLU A 433 6.48 -6.38 18.69
C GLU A 433 6.83 -5.18 17.81
N LEU A 434 6.96 -4.02 18.43
CA LEU A 434 7.57 -2.81 17.87
C LEU A 434 8.83 -2.49 18.68
N ARG A 435 9.97 -2.45 18.02
CA ARG A 435 11.21 -1.88 18.57
C ARG A 435 11.42 -0.52 17.94
N MET A 436 11.28 0.50 18.73
CA MET A 436 11.34 1.90 18.30
C MET A 436 12.72 2.50 18.58
N ASP A 437 13.26 3.20 17.58
CA ASP A 437 14.42 4.08 17.68
C ASP A 437 14.16 5.28 16.76
N SER A 438 13.59 6.31 17.35
CA SER A 438 13.02 7.47 16.66
C SER A 438 13.74 8.74 17.04
N LYS A 439 13.91 9.64 16.07
CA LYS A 439 14.34 11.03 16.28
C LYS A 439 13.15 11.95 16.02
N ASP A 440 13.15 13.10 16.67
CA ASP A 440 12.10 14.12 16.55
C ASP A 440 10.69 13.51 16.74
N PHE A 441 10.60 12.58 17.70
CA PHE A 441 9.39 11.81 17.97
C PHE A 441 8.29 12.70 18.55
N VAL A 442 7.08 12.54 18.05
CA VAL A 442 5.89 13.26 18.55
C VAL A 442 4.83 12.25 18.98
N LEU A 443 4.29 12.44 20.17
CA LEU A 443 3.19 11.65 20.72
C LEU A 443 2.06 12.58 21.15
N HIS A 444 0.82 12.29 20.76
CA HIS A 444 -0.36 13.03 21.19
C HIS A 444 -1.38 12.08 21.81
N LEU A 445 -1.56 12.23 23.11
CA LEU A 445 -2.49 11.44 23.94
C LEU A 445 -3.81 12.20 24.12
N ASP A 446 -4.48 12.55 23.01
CA ASP A 446 -5.80 13.18 23.03
C ASP A 446 -6.88 12.17 23.52
N PRO A 447 -7.83 12.56 24.41
CA PRO A 447 -8.07 13.88 24.99
C PRO A 447 -7.41 14.10 26.36
N ILE A 448 -6.44 13.28 26.76
CA ILE A 448 -5.85 13.38 28.10
C ILE A 448 -4.96 14.63 28.22
N PHE A 449 -4.23 14.96 27.16
CA PHE A 449 -3.36 16.13 27.10
C PHE A 449 -3.69 16.98 25.86
N ALA A 450 -3.86 18.28 26.07
CA ALA A 450 -4.27 19.23 25.02
C ALA A 450 -3.26 19.36 23.88
N LYS A 451 -1.96 19.18 24.15
CA LYS A 451 -0.89 19.40 23.18
C LYS A 451 -0.06 18.14 22.98
N PRO A 452 0.44 17.92 21.75
CA PRO A 452 1.38 16.84 21.49
C PRO A 452 2.70 17.04 22.24
N TRP A 453 3.28 15.94 22.66
CA TRP A 453 4.61 15.88 23.27
C TRP A 453 5.67 15.69 22.19
N GLN A 454 6.71 16.49 22.26
CA GLN A 454 7.85 16.40 21.32
C GLN A 454 9.09 15.96 22.08
N TYR A 455 9.85 15.04 21.48
CA TYR A 455 11.06 14.48 22.02
C TYR A 455 12.17 14.45 20.97
N ILE A 456 13.39 14.77 21.36
CA ILE A 456 14.58 14.73 20.50
C ILE A 456 14.86 13.28 20.05
N GLN A 457 14.71 12.34 20.99
CA GLN A 457 14.90 10.91 20.73
C GLN A 457 13.94 10.07 21.58
N ALA A 458 13.48 8.96 21.00
CA ALA A 458 12.65 7.99 21.70
C ALA A 458 13.06 6.56 21.33
N ASN A 459 13.31 5.74 22.36
CA ASN A 459 13.62 4.32 22.23
C ASN A 459 12.63 3.53 23.09
N ALA A 460 11.99 2.53 22.50
CA ALA A 460 11.05 1.69 23.22
C ALA A 460 10.98 0.30 22.64
N ARG A 461 10.57 -0.63 23.45
CA ARG A 461 10.09 -1.94 23.01
C ARG A 461 8.64 -2.06 23.45
N LEU A 462 7.74 -2.21 22.48
CA LEU A 462 6.33 -2.43 22.69
C LEU A 462 5.98 -3.83 22.25
N THR A 463 5.30 -4.60 23.08
CA THR A 463 4.75 -5.90 22.73
C THR A 463 3.26 -5.88 22.98
N TRP A 464 2.47 -6.42 22.05
CA TRP A 464 1.04 -6.53 22.25
C TRP A 464 0.57 -7.94 22.03
N LYS A 465 -0.52 -8.28 22.68
CA LYS A 465 -1.23 -9.54 22.54
C LYS A 465 -2.72 -9.25 22.42
N LEU A 466 -3.34 -9.89 21.46
CA LEU A 466 -4.78 -9.91 21.26
C LEU A 466 -5.25 -11.32 21.55
N ASP A 467 -6.15 -11.49 22.51
CA ASP A 467 -6.77 -12.75 22.84
C ASP A 467 -8.31 -12.59 22.84
N LYS A 468 -9.04 -13.68 23.12
CA LYS A 468 -10.51 -13.67 23.15
C LYS A 468 -11.12 -12.73 24.21
N ASP A 469 -10.35 -12.40 25.23
CA ASP A 469 -10.82 -11.64 26.38
C ASP A 469 -10.45 -10.14 26.27
N GLY A 470 -9.45 -9.79 25.42
CA GLY A 470 -9.05 -8.39 25.28
C GLY A 470 -7.70 -8.16 24.61
N PHE A 471 -7.22 -6.94 24.74
CA PHE A 471 -5.96 -6.45 24.21
C PHE A 471 -5.00 -6.12 25.34
N THR A 472 -3.77 -6.62 25.29
CA THR A 472 -2.71 -6.29 26.25
C THR A 472 -1.56 -5.61 25.52
N LEU A 473 -1.12 -4.45 26.02
CA LEU A 473 0.05 -3.74 25.51
C LEU A 473 1.07 -3.60 26.65
N ILE A 474 2.30 -4.00 26.38
CA ILE A 474 3.40 -3.96 27.35
C ILE A 474 4.58 -3.21 26.73
N ALA A 475 5.10 -2.23 27.46
CA ALA A 475 6.40 -1.65 27.21
C ALA A 475 7.35 -2.01 28.36
N PRO A 476 8.17 -3.04 28.25
CA PRO A 476 9.12 -3.41 29.30
C PRO A 476 10.18 -2.33 29.54
N TYR A 477 10.39 -1.48 28.57
CA TYR A 477 11.12 -0.24 28.71
C TYR A 477 10.67 0.78 27.65
N LEU A 478 10.70 2.04 28.03
CA LEU A 478 10.71 3.19 27.13
C LEU A 478 11.76 4.19 27.65
N LYS A 479 12.41 4.90 26.73
CA LYS A 479 13.35 5.98 27.04
C LYS A 479 13.12 7.10 26.04
N VAL A 480 12.96 8.32 26.56
CA VAL A 480 12.85 9.50 25.73
C VAL A 480 13.80 10.59 26.25
N LEU A 481 14.35 11.33 25.32
CA LEU A 481 15.15 12.52 25.59
C LEU A 481 14.35 13.72 25.07
N GLY A 482 13.97 14.61 25.97
CA GLY A 482 13.33 15.88 25.65
C GLY A 482 14.20 17.06 26.10
N GLU A 483 13.71 18.25 25.83
CA GLU A 483 14.30 19.49 26.38
C GLU A 483 14.11 19.56 27.90
N GLU A 484 13.06 18.93 28.40
CA GLU A 484 12.70 18.81 29.82
C GLU A 484 13.56 17.83 30.60
N GLY A 485 14.41 17.03 29.96
CA GLY A 485 15.27 16.03 30.58
C GLY A 485 15.20 14.65 29.98
N LYS A 486 15.75 13.67 30.69
CA LYS A 486 15.78 12.25 30.32
C LYS A 486 14.68 11.50 31.05
N ILE A 487 13.79 10.88 30.32
CA ILE A 487 12.67 10.12 30.87
C ILE A 487 12.86 8.64 30.52
N ALA A 488 12.64 7.76 31.46
CA ALA A 488 12.62 6.33 31.26
C ALA A 488 11.46 5.70 32.05
N GLY A 489 10.92 4.61 31.54
CA GLY A 489 9.80 3.95 32.22
C GLY A 489 9.42 2.62 31.60
N ASP A 490 8.38 2.07 32.13
CA ASP A 490 7.72 0.85 31.66
C ASP A 490 6.21 0.97 31.90
N PHE A 491 5.42 0.23 31.13
CA PHE A 491 3.98 0.16 31.36
C PHE A 491 3.36 -1.15 30.87
N LEU A 492 2.22 -1.46 31.44
CA LEU A 492 1.28 -2.48 31.00
C LEU A 492 -0.11 -1.85 30.93
N ILE A 493 -0.80 -2.07 29.81
CA ILE A 493 -2.21 -1.71 29.62
C ILE A 493 -2.97 -2.98 29.24
N ARG A 494 -4.08 -3.25 29.95
CA ARG A 494 -5.03 -4.32 29.61
C ARG A 494 -6.39 -3.70 29.34
N LEU A 495 -6.89 -3.88 28.10
CA LEU A 495 -8.22 -3.45 27.68
C LEU A 495 -9.09 -4.71 27.49
N HIS A 496 -10.28 -4.74 28.08
CA HIS A 496 -11.20 -5.87 27.99
C HIS A 496 -12.27 -5.63 26.91
N PHE A 497 -12.62 -6.69 26.17
CA PHE A 497 -13.74 -6.62 25.22
C PHE A 497 -15.09 -6.69 25.93
N ASP A 498 -15.13 -7.34 27.08
CA ASP A 498 -16.27 -7.33 27.97
C ASP A 498 -16.23 -6.03 28.81
N HIS A 499 -17.07 -5.08 28.47
CA HIS A 499 -17.19 -3.79 29.16
C HIS A 499 -17.69 -3.89 30.61
N SER A 500 -18.07 -5.09 31.09
CA SER A 500 -18.34 -5.35 32.50
C SER A 500 -17.05 -5.48 33.33
N GLN A 501 -15.91 -5.72 32.68
CA GLN A 501 -14.59 -5.75 33.30
C GLN A 501 -13.91 -4.39 33.11
N GLU A 502 -13.21 -3.94 34.14
CA GLU A 502 -12.49 -2.67 34.07
C GLU A 502 -11.16 -2.79 33.35
N ASP A 503 -10.88 -1.84 32.48
CA ASP A 503 -9.58 -1.67 31.86
C ASP A 503 -8.54 -1.29 32.90
N TYR A 504 -7.33 -1.80 32.77
CA TYR A 504 -6.27 -1.66 33.77
C TYR A 504 -4.99 -1.11 33.16
N MET A 505 -4.29 -0.27 33.93
CA MET A 505 -2.95 0.21 33.60
C MET A 505 -2.03 0.12 34.82
N ASP A 506 -0.78 -0.28 34.55
CA ASP A 506 0.38 -0.11 35.45
C ASP A 506 1.42 0.68 34.64
N LEU A 507 1.77 1.87 35.12
CA LEU A 507 2.70 2.79 34.49
C LEU A 507 3.70 3.32 35.50
N ARG A 508 4.98 3.20 35.22
CA ARG A 508 6.08 3.77 36.00
C ARG A 508 6.98 4.60 35.09
N VAL A 509 7.22 5.84 35.51
CA VAL A 509 8.05 6.77 34.75
C VAL A 509 9.04 7.43 35.67
N GLY A 510 10.30 7.47 35.30
CA GLY A 510 11.37 8.19 35.97
C GLY A 510 11.88 9.34 35.11
N LEU A 511 12.21 10.46 35.76
CA LEU A 511 12.84 11.64 35.15
C LEU A 511 14.17 11.90 35.82
N VAL A 512 15.21 12.19 35.10
CA VAL A 512 16.51 12.67 35.59
C VAL A 512 16.98 13.86 34.77
N ASP A 513 17.76 14.73 35.40
CA ASP A 513 18.28 15.97 34.79
C ASP A 513 17.11 16.83 34.25
N GLY A 514 16.02 16.93 35.04
CA GLY A 514 14.78 17.57 34.60
C GLY A 514 14.78 19.08 34.76
N ASP A 515 13.89 19.75 34.01
CA ASP A 515 13.68 21.20 34.08
C ASP A 515 12.22 21.53 34.40
N GLY A 516 11.99 22.16 35.53
CA GLY A 516 10.66 22.52 36.04
C GLY A 516 9.87 23.47 35.14
N ARG A 517 10.52 24.22 34.25
CA ARG A 517 9.85 25.08 33.25
C ARG A 517 8.91 24.32 32.33
N TYR A 518 9.15 23.03 32.14
CA TYR A 518 8.32 22.16 31.29
C TYR A 518 7.17 21.47 32.02
N THR A 519 6.90 21.79 33.29
CA THR A 519 5.80 21.21 34.08
C THR A 519 4.47 21.27 33.30
N ALA A 520 4.16 22.42 32.71
CA ALA A 520 2.91 22.63 31.95
C ALA A 520 2.70 21.67 30.78
N LYS A 521 3.76 21.02 30.28
CA LYS A 521 3.69 20.01 29.19
C LYS A 521 2.95 18.74 29.63
N TYR A 522 3.05 18.39 30.91
CA TYR A 522 2.56 17.11 31.45
C TYR A 522 1.33 17.24 32.33
N LEU A 523 0.65 18.40 32.29
CA LEU A 523 -0.59 18.60 33.05
C LEU A 523 -1.77 18.03 32.26
N PRO A 524 -2.49 17.03 32.81
CA PRO A 524 -3.63 16.44 32.11
C PRO A 524 -4.89 17.31 32.25
N GLU A 525 -5.75 17.28 31.25
CA GLU A 525 -7.02 18.05 31.19
C GLU A 525 -8.05 17.67 32.29
N VAL A 526 -7.79 16.59 33.05
CA VAL A 526 -8.66 16.15 34.16
C VAL A 526 -8.43 16.94 35.45
N LEU A 527 -7.41 17.79 35.52
CA LEU A 527 -7.16 18.64 36.67
C LEU A 527 -8.27 19.69 36.82
N SER A 528 -8.54 20.07 38.09
CA SER A 528 -9.43 21.21 38.32
C SER A 528 -8.83 22.49 37.71
N PRO A 529 -9.65 23.40 37.15
CA PRO A 529 -9.12 24.62 36.53
C PRO A 529 -8.22 25.46 37.46
N ALA A 530 -8.55 25.51 38.74
CA ALA A 530 -7.76 26.24 39.71
C ALA A 530 -6.38 25.62 39.98
N LEU A 531 -6.30 24.28 40.01
CA LEU A 531 -5.03 23.57 40.17
C LEU A 531 -4.17 23.65 38.91
N ASP A 532 -4.77 23.51 37.73
CA ASP A 532 -4.07 23.64 36.45
C ASP A 532 -3.46 25.04 36.33
N GLU A 533 -4.24 26.10 36.58
CA GLU A 533 -3.77 27.47 36.53
C GLU A 533 -2.64 27.72 37.53
N TRP A 534 -2.78 27.22 38.78
CA TRP A 534 -1.75 27.36 39.81
C TRP A 534 -0.45 26.65 39.39
N LEU A 535 -0.49 25.40 38.92
CA LEU A 535 0.70 24.67 38.51
C LEU A 535 1.41 25.35 37.34
N ARG A 536 0.67 25.95 36.39
CA ARG A 536 1.25 26.68 35.24
C ARG A 536 1.92 27.99 35.64
N THR A 537 1.44 28.64 36.70
CA THR A 537 1.89 29.99 37.08
C THR A 537 2.84 29.98 38.26
N ALA A 538 2.72 29.00 39.14
CA ALA A 538 3.51 28.96 40.40
C ALA A 538 4.93 28.44 40.21
N ILE A 539 5.18 27.54 39.27
CA ILE A 539 6.50 26.94 39.04
C ILE A 539 7.20 27.71 37.91
N LEU A 540 8.08 28.64 38.28
CA LEU A 540 8.76 29.49 37.31
C LEU A 540 10.00 28.84 36.71
N LYS A 541 10.78 28.14 37.52
CA LYS A 541 11.97 27.36 37.15
C LYS A 541 12.37 26.44 38.30
N GLY A 542 13.31 25.54 38.00
CA GLY A 542 13.91 24.63 38.97
C GLY A 542 14.53 23.44 38.27
N ALA A 543 15.67 22.97 38.78
CA ALA A 543 16.24 21.71 38.33
C ALA A 543 15.61 20.56 39.09
N VAL A 544 15.27 19.48 38.36
CA VAL A 544 14.75 18.24 38.93
C VAL A 544 15.84 17.17 38.85
N ASP A 545 16.49 16.86 39.96
CA ASP A 545 17.53 15.82 40.00
C ASP A 545 16.94 14.45 39.69
N GLN A 546 15.80 14.15 40.29
CA GLN A 546 15.04 12.91 40.13
C GLN A 546 13.54 13.21 40.21
N GLY A 547 12.77 12.58 39.35
CA GLY A 547 11.33 12.56 39.39
C GLY A 547 10.83 11.15 39.16
N PHE A 548 9.73 10.77 39.78
CA PHE A 548 9.04 9.52 39.60
C PHE A 548 7.53 9.76 39.48
N PHE A 549 6.90 9.06 38.58
CA PHE A 549 5.46 8.95 38.44
C PHE A 549 5.06 7.50 38.39
N GLN A 550 4.07 7.13 39.18
CA GLN A 550 3.43 5.81 39.11
C GLN A 550 1.93 5.97 39.06
N TYR A 551 1.31 5.22 38.17
CA TYR A 551 -0.12 4.98 38.11
C TYR A 551 -0.37 3.48 38.11
N GLN A 552 -1.28 3.01 38.94
CA GLN A 552 -1.69 1.62 39.00
C GLN A 552 -3.20 1.53 39.26
N GLY A 553 -3.93 0.81 38.43
CA GLY A 553 -5.35 0.55 38.64
C GLY A 553 -6.23 0.74 37.40
N SER A 554 -7.51 0.97 37.69
CA SER A 554 -8.58 1.09 36.70
C SER A 554 -8.45 2.35 35.85
N LEU A 555 -8.69 2.20 34.52
CA LEU A 555 -8.77 3.32 33.58
C LEU A 555 -10.19 3.90 33.44
N SER A 556 -11.17 3.36 34.19
CA SER A 556 -12.53 3.87 34.19
C SER A 556 -12.59 5.30 34.73
N LYS A 557 -13.34 6.17 34.06
CA LYS A 557 -13.58 7.53 34.52
C LYS A 557 -14.30 7.58 35.91
N ASN A 558 -15.08 6.53 36.16
CA ASN A 558 -15.87 6.42 37.41
C ASN A 558 -15.22 5.51 38.45
N ALA A 559 -13.95 5.13 38.24
CA ALA A 559 -13.22 4.31 39.20
C ALA A 559 -13.16 5.02 40.58
N GLY A 560 -13.43 4.26 41.62
CA GLY A 560 -13.31 4.73 43.01
C GLY A 560 -11.84 5.00 43.38
N GLU A 561 -11.63 5.72 44.51
CA GLU A 561 -10.27 5.98 45.01
C GLU A 561 -9.52 4.68 45.33
N ALA A 562 -10.23 3.63 45.77
CA ALA A 562 -9.64 2.33 46.08
C ALA A 562 -9.23 1.52 44.81
N ASP A 563 -9.74 1.89 43.65
CA ASP A 563 -9.54 1.12 42.41
C ASP A 563 -8.31 1.60 41.61
N ARG A 564 -7.69 2.68 42.06
CA ARG A 564 -6.48 3.25 41.43
C ARG A 564 -5.58 3.90 42.46
N SER A 565 -4.29 3.97 42.18
CA SER A 565 -3.28 4.65 43.00
C SER A 565 -2.37 5.49 42.10
N ILE A 566 -2.09 6.70 42.53
CA ILE A 566 -1.21 7.66 41.87
C ILE A 566 -0.13 8.08 42.84
N SER A 567 1.12 8.02 42.47
CA SER A 567 2.25 8.43 43.28
C SER A 567 3.24 9.24 42.41
N LEU A 568 3.64 10.40 42.95
CA LEU A 568 4.67 11.23 42.34
C LEU A 568 5.72 11.59 43.40
N PHE A 569 6.95 11.65 42.99
CA PHE A 569 8.09 12.12 43.74
C PHE A 569 8.96 13.03 42.90
N PHE A 570 9.40 14.15 43.45
CA PHE A 570 10.37 15.03 42.79
C PHE A 570 11.42 15.48 43.82
N LYS A 571 12.68 15.33 43.48
CA LYS A 571 13.80 15.94 44.16
C LYS A 571 14.28 17.12 43.34
N VAL A 572 14.15 18.32 43.93
CA VAL A 572 14.39 19.57 43.22
C VAL A 572 15.48 20.42 43.88
N HIS A 573 16.17 21.21 43.11
CA HIS A 573 17.06 22.24 43.57
C HIS A 573 16.96 23.53 42.75
N ASP A 574 17.39 24.64 43.30
CA ASP A 574 17.36 25.99 42.73
C ASP A 574 15.98 26.34 42.11
N ALA A 575 14.91 25.85 42.71
CA ALA A 575 13.57 26.17 42.28
C ALA A 575 13.17 27.59 42.65
N GLU A 576 12.36 28.20 41.76
CA GLU A 576 11.72 29.50 42.00
C GLU A 576 10.22 29.34 41.85
N LEU A 577 9.49 29.76 42.92
CA LEU A 577 8.06 29.58 43.03
C LEU A 577 7.36 30.93 43.26
N ALA A 578 6.38 31.22 42.38
CA ALA A 578 5.39 32.29 42.59
C ALA A 578 4.12 31.67 43.20
N PHE A 579 4.19 31.23 44.43
CA PHE A 579 3.18 30.37 45.06
C PHE A 579 1.81 31.04 45.23
N GLN A 580 1.76 32.37 45.28
CA GLN A 580 0.52 33.14 45.35
C GLN A 580 0.69 34.56 44.81
N PRO A 581 -0.29 35.09 44.05
CA PRO A 581 -0.27 36.45 43.54
C PRO A 581 -0.13 37.48 44.67
N GLY A 582 0.74 38.48 44.50
CA GLY A 582 1.01 39.55 45.46
C GLY A 582 2.01 39.17 46.56
N TRP A 583 2.48 37.93 46.63
CA TRP A 583 3.55 37.52 47.52
C TRP A 583 4.90 37.55 46.82
N PRO A 584 6.01 37.85 47.54
CA PRO A 584 7.33 37.67 46.98
C PRO A 584 7.60 36.22 46.54
N HIS A 585 8.36 36.02 45.48
CA HIS A 585 8.73 34.68 45.04
C HIS A 585 9.68 34.02 46.04
N VAL A 586 9.51 32.71 46.24
CA VAL A 586 10.48 31.89 46.97
C VAL A 586 11.49 31.35 45.95
N SER A 587 12.75 31.69 46.14
CA SER A 587 13.84 31.31 45.24
C SER A 587 14.83 30.35 45.92
N LYS A 588 15.73 29.76 45.12
CA LYS A 588 16.79 28.83 45.58
C LYS A 588 16.26 27.68 46.45
N VAL A 589 15.03 27.24 46.17
CA VAL A 589 14.39 26.15 46.92
C VAL A 589 15.05 24.84 46.55
N SER A 590 15.43 24.05 47.55
CA SER A 590 15.87 22.66 47.39
C SER A 590 15.09 21.78 48.36
N GLY A 591 14.55 20.67 47.83
CA GLY A 591 13.72 19.80 48.63
C GLY A 591 13.14 18.63 47.88
N ASP A 592 12.37 17.84 48.59
CA ASP A 592 11.67 16.65 48.12
C ASP A 592 10.15 16.91 48.16
N VAL A 593 9.48 16.58 47.10
CA VAL A 593 8.02 16.68 46.93
C VAL A 593 7.45 15.28 46.75
N PHE A 594 6.48 14.92 47.58
CA PHE A 594 5.74 13.65 47.52
C PHE A 594 4.26 13.93 47.29
N ILE A 595 3.66 13.29 46.34
CA ILE A 595 2.23 13.31 46.10
C ILE A 595 1.77 11.85 46.08
N GLU A 596 0.84 11.51 46.96
CA GLU A 596 0.26 10.17 47.07
C GLU A 596 -1.26 10.30 47.02
N ASP A 597 -1.85 9.79 45.95
CA ASP A 597 -3.25 10.00 45.58
C ASP A 597 -3.61 11.51 45.60
N SER A 598 -4.31 12.02 46.60
CA SER A 598 -4.64 13.45 46.74
C SER A 598 -3.86 14.14 47.84
N GLY A 599 -2.97 13.44 48.56
CA GLY A 599 -2.13 14.00 49.61
C GLY A 599 -0.81 14.56 49.07
N VAL A 600 -0.33 15.67 49.66
CA VAL A 600 0.94 16.31 49.28
C VAL A 600 1.84 16.51 50.49
N ARG A 601 3.10 16.11 50.43
CA ARG A 601 4.13 16.38 51.42
C ARG A 601 5.35 16.99 50.75
N ILE A 602 5.84 18.11 51.30
CA ILE A 602 7.04 18.78 50.81
C ILE A 602 8.03 18.92 51.98
N LEU A 603 9.26 18.52 51.75
CA LEU A 603 10.39 18.64 52.66
C LEU A 603 11.44 19.54 52.02
N ALA A 604 11.36 20.88 52.26
CA ALA A 604 12.34 21.79 51.72
C ALA A 604 13.46 22.04 52.75
N SER A 605 14.67 21.67 52.34
CA SER A 605 15.86 21.83 53.17
C SER A 605 16.30 23.29 53.26
N LYS A 606 16.15 24.05 52.18
CA LYS A 606 16.52 25.48 52.08
C LYS A 606 15.65 26.19 51.06
N GLY A 607 15.55 27.50 51.21
CA GLY A 607 14.95 28.42 50.26
C GLY A 607 15.30 29.85 50.65
N GLN A 608 14.88 30.82 49.85
CA GLN A 608 15.10 32.25 50.10
C GLN A 608 13.83 33.03 49.75
N LEU A 609 13.33 33.83 50.68
CA LEU A 609 12.22 34.77 50.47
C LEU A 609 12.76 36.18 50.67
N LEU A 610 12.79 37.02 49.66
CA LEU A 610 13.59 38.25 49.64
C LEU A 610 15.07 37.91 49.92
N ASP A 611 15.68 38.51 50.99
CA ASP A 611 17.02 38.20 51.48
C ASP A 611 17.02 37.23 52.67
N THR A 612 15.84 36.86 53.18
CA THR A 612 15.63 35.97 54.34
C THR A 612 15.76 34.51 53.88
N GLN A 613 16.63 33.76 54.54
CA GLN A 613 16.79 32.32 54.34
C GLN A 613 15.68 31.55 55.07
N VAL A 614 15.07 30.58 54.38
CA VAL A 614 14.13 29.65 54.97
C VAL A 614 14.74 28.25 54.99
N SER A 615 14.51 27.48 56.03
CA SER A 615 15.09 26.14 56.19
C SER A 615 14.15 25.21 56.95
N ASN A 616 14.38 23.89 56.70
CA ASN A 616 13.60 22.83 57.37
C ASN A 616 12.08 23.06 57.23
N VAL A 617 11.65 23.44 56.03
CA VAL A 617 10.23 23.68 55.75
C VAL A 617 9.54 22.35 55.45
N PHE A 618 8.54 22.05 56.25
CA PHE A 618 7.64 20.92 56.05
C PHE A 618 6.26 21.43 55.67
N VAL A 619 5.76 21.02 54.51
CA VAL A 619 4.38 21.25 54.07
C VAL A 619 3.66 19.92 54.01
N ASN A 620 2.46 19.87 54.55
CA ASN A 620 1.60 18.70 54.53
C ASN A 620 0.17 19.08 54.17
N ILE A 621 -0.34 18.48 53.10
CA ILE A 621 -1.74 18.52 52.70
C ILE A 621 -2.22 17.07 52.77
N PRO A 622 -2.84 16.66 53.88
CA PRO A 622 -3.27 15.28 54.04
C PRO A 622 -4.40 14.94 53.07
N HIS A 623 -4.42 13.71 52.63
CA HIS A 623 -5.58 13.16 51.96
C HIS A 623 -6.77 13.15 52.91
N VAL A 624 -7.91 13.68 52.52
CA VAL A 624 -9.15 13.66 53.28
C VAL A 624 -10.27 13.04 52.44
N PRO A 625 -11.18 12.27 53.03
CA PRO A 625 -12.32 11.72 52.34
C PRO A 625 -13.20 12.80 51.69
N ALA A 626 -13.89 12.44 50.60
CA ALA A 626 -14.79 13.34 49.92
C ALA A 626 -15.83 13.98 50.86
N GLY A 627 -15.98 15.32 50.81
CA GLY A 627 -16.88 16.08 51.65
C GLY A 627 -16.26 16.67 52.92
N GLN A 628 -14.99 16.42 53.20
CA GLN A 628 -14.22 17.10 54.24
C GLN A 628 -13.39 18.24 53.65
N HIS A 629 -13.12 19.26 54.50
CA HIS A 629 -12.30 20.40 54.11
C HIS A 629 -10.82 20.06 54.19
N THR A 630 -10.10 20.29 53.11
CA THR A 630 -8.66 20.06 53.03
C THR A 630 -7.90 21.26 53.64
N HIS A 631 -6.92 20.99 54.47
CA HIS A 631 -6.03 22.00 55.05
C HIS A 631 -4.59 21.79 54.56
N MET A 632 -3.86 22.89 54.41
CA MET A 632 -2.43 22.89 54.21
C MET A 632 -1.74 23.30 55.52
N TYR A 633 -0.91 22.42 56.02
CA TYR A 633 -0.07 22.69 57.21
C TYR A 633 1.35 23.00 56.75
N LEU A 634 1.93 24.10 57.25
CA LEU A 634 3.33 24.46 56.99
C LEU A 634 4.03 24.71 58.35
N ASP A 635 5.22 24.13 58.50
CA ASP A 635 6.14 24.39 59.63
C ASP A 635 7.54 24.66 59.05
N GLY A 636 8.18 25.76 59.45
CA GLY A 636 9.50 26.10 58.91
C GLY A 636 10.26 27.09 59.78
N ALA A 637 11.57 27.14 59.60
CA ALA A 637 12.45 28.09 60.22
C ALA A 637 12.92 29.15 59.23
N PHE A 638 13.10 30.36 59.68
CA PHE A 638 13.63 31.45 58.87
C PHE A 638 14.73 32.22 59.63
N ALA A 639 15.66 32.76 58.88
CA ALA A 639 16.75 33.60 59.34
C ALA A 639 17.06 34.70 58.33
N GLY A 640 16.91 35.97 58.75
CA GLY A 640 17.07 37.08 57.80
C GLY A 640 17.10 38.44 58.53
N GLY A 641 16.72 39.48 57.77
CA GLY A 641 16.62 40.86 58.30
C GLY A 641 15.22 41.25 58.73
N LEU A 642 15.12 42.07 59.77
CA LEU A 642 13.84 42.65 60.27
C LEU A 642 13.18 43.45 59.12
N GLY A 643 13.95 44.07 58.22
CA GLY A 643 13.44 44.79 57.03
C GLY A 643 12.64 43.93 56.12
N ASP A 644 13.06 42.66 55.83
CA ASP A 644 12.33 41.72 55.01
C ASP A 644 10.98 41.33 55.63
N GLY A 645 10.97 41.08 56.97
CA GLY A 645 9.75 40.80 57.69
C GLY A 645 8.74 41.94 57.61
N LEU A 646 9.19 43.20 57.80
CA LEU A 646 8.35 44.37 57.58
C LEU A 646 7.87 44.51 56.13
N LYS A 647 8.72 44.29 55.17
CA LYS A 647 8.34 44.33 53.77
C LYS A 647 7.25 43.32 53.42
N ILE A 648 7.33 42.11 53.99
CA ILE A 648 6.25 41.12 53.83
C ILE A 648 4.94 41.62 54.45
N LEU A 649 4.98 42.25 55.63
CA LEU A 649 3.79 42.81 56.28
C LEU A 649 3.20 44.00 55.52
N GLN A 650 4.01 44.75 54.77
CA GLN A 650 3.60 45.89 53.92
C GLN A 650 3.02 45.49 52.62
N ASP A 651 3.69 44.54 51.90
CA ASP A 651 3.43 44.26 50.51
C ASP A 651 2.51 43.04 50.30
N ALA A 652 2.50 42.05 51.22
CA ALA A 652 1.72 40.85 51.05
C ALA A 652 0.21 41.11 51.31
N PRO A 653 -0.69 40.41 50.61
CA PRO A 653 -2.15 40.62 50.69
C PRO A 653 -2.75 39.99 51.94
N ILE A 654 -2.25 40.35 53.12
CA ILE A 654 -2.69 39.85 54.43
C ILE A 654 -3.43 40.91 55.28
N GLY A 655 -3.70 42.07 54.69
CA GLY A 655 -4.46 43.15 55.36
C GLY A 655 -3.66 43.95 56.36
N THR A 656 -2.34 43.83 56.44
CA THR A 656 -1.46 44.51 57.42
C THR A 656 -0.75 45.70 56.78
N GLY A 657 -0.85 45.92 55.45
CA GLY A 657 -0.11 46.94 54.73
C GLY A 657 -0.32 48.38 55.30
N GLU A 658 -1.58 48.75 55.60
CA GLU A 658 -1.88 50.07 56.14
C GLU A 658 -1.30 50.26 57.54
N THR A 659 -1.29 49.21 58.35
CA THR A 659 -0.77 49.26 59.74
C THR A 659 0.74 49.44 59.78
N PHE A 660 1.46 48.83 58.81
CA PHE A 660 2.93 48.88 58.77
C PHE A 660 3.46 49.83 57.74
N ALA A 661 2.58 50.63 57.06
CA ALA A 661 3.00 51.58 56.08
C ALA A 661 4.05 52.59 56.64
N GLY A 662 5.20 52.69 55.90
CA GLY A 662 6.29 53.59 56.28
C GLY A 662 7.16 53.13 57.45
N TRP A 663 6.93 51.93 58.05
CA TRP A 663 7.83 51.37 59.05
C TRP A 663 9.12 50.88 58.39
N GLU A 664 10.25 51.17 58.97
CA GLU A 664 11.56 50.72 58.57
C GLU A 664 12.23 49.92 59.64
N GLY A 665 12.84 48.77 59.31
CA GLY A 665 13.49 47.93 60.34
C GLY A 665 14.88 47.48 59.86
N ALA A 666 15.81 47.43 60.83
CA ALA A 666 17.14 46.87 60.65
C ALA A 666 17.51 45.97 61.82
N GLY A 667 18.38 45.01 61.57
CA GLY A 667 18.78 44.01 62.57
C GLY A 667 18.38 42.61 62.17
N ASP A 668 18.84 41.61 62.92
CA ASP A 668 18.64 40.22 62.65
C ASP A 668 17.25 39.74 63.10
N LEU A 669 16.58 38.94 62.30
CA LEU A 669 15.29 38.31 62.55
C LEU A 669 15.42 36.78 62.34
N ASN A 670 15.23 36.01 63.38
CA ASN A 670 15.28 34.55 63.34
C ASN A 670 14.04 33.98 64.03
N GLY A 671 13.40 32.96 63.44
CA GLY A 671 12.19 32.41 63.98
C GLY A 671 11.69 31.13 63.34
N LYS A 672 10.49 30.79 63.76
CA LYS A 672 9.70 29.69 63.25
C LYS A 672 8.33 30.17 62.79
N LEU A 673 7.86 29.66 61.77
CA LEU A 673 6.53 29.92 61.18
C LEU A 673 5.73 28.63 61.13
N LYS A 674 4.50 28.69 61.67
CA LYS A 674 3.51 27.61 61.48
C LYS A 674 2.25 28.17 60.87
N LEU A 675 1.78 27.52 59.82
CA LEU A 675 0.56 27.90 59.14
C LEU A 675 -0.41 26.71 59.11
N ASP A 676 -1.69 27.00 59.32
CA ASP A 676 -2.81 26.12 59.06
C ASP A 676 -3.77 26.87 58.15
N ILE A 677 -3.73 26.52 56.85
CA ILE A 677 -4.45 27.23 55.81
C ILE A 677 -5.55 26.31 55.27
N PRO A 678 -6.83 26.65 55.51
CA PRO A 678 -7.93 25.96 54.86
C PRO A 678 -7.91 26.22 53.36
N LEU A 679 -8.01 25.16 52.52
CA LEU A 679 -8.04 25.29 51.09
C LEU A 679 -9.46 25.53 50.55
N ALA A 680 -10.46 25.53 51.42
CA ALA A 680 -11.85 25.88 51.10
C ALA A 680 -12.08 27.40 51.28
N LYS A 681 -12.95 27.97 50.40
CA LYS A 681 -13.31 29.40 50.51
C LYS A 681 -14.11 29.70 51.78
N GLY A 682 -13.74 30.78 52.48
CA GLY A 682 -14.53 31.34 53.62
C GLY A 682 -13.97 31.04 54.99
N GLU A 683 -12.99 30.20 55.16
CA GLU A 683 -12.31 29.95 56.42
C GLU A 683 -11.06 30.82 56.55
N GLN A 684 -10.75 31.26 57.80
CA GLN A 684 -9.58 32.10 58.07
C GLN A 684 -8.34 31.27 58.38
N PRO A 685 -7.17 31.58 57.78
CA PRO A 685 -5.92 30.88 58.04
C PRO A 685 -5.46 31.20 59.53
N LYS A 686 -4.86 30.17 60.15
CA LYS A 686 -4.19 30.34 61.43
C LYS A 686 -2.69 30.50 61.23
N ILE A 687 -2.15 31.61 61.65
CA ILE A 687 -0.74 31.97 61.50
C ILE A 687 -0.10 32.10 62.86
N LEU A 688 0.96 31.33 63.15
CA LEU A 688 1.76 31.41 64.32
C LEU A 688 3.20 31.69 63.94
N VAL A 689 3.73 32.83 64.42
CA VAL A 689 5.13 33.22 64.20
C VAL A 689 5.79 33.38 65.55
N ASP A 690 6.84 32.61 65.83
CA ASP A 690 7.71 32.76 66.98
C ASP A 690 9.08 33.23 66.47
N PHE A 691 9.46 34.45 66.93
CA PHE A 691 10.69 35.03 66.37
C PHE A 691 11.50 35.75 67.46
N LYS A 692 12.77 35.89 67.25
CA LYS A 692 13.74 36.65 68.02
C LYS A 692 14.47 37.63 67.10
N THR A 693 14.72 38.81 67.64
CA THR A 693 15.52 39.84 66.99
C THR A 693 16.80 40.08 67.72
N ALA A 694 17.86 40.42 67.04
CA ALA A 694 19.11 40.88 67.59
C ALA A 694 19.57 42.16 66.84
N ASN A 695 20.15 43.12 67.65
CA ASN A 695 20.60 44.41 67.10
C ASN A 695 19.49 45.17 66.36
N ALA A 696 18.25 45.00 66.78
CA ALA A 696 17.09 45.54 66.10
C ALA A 696 16.97 47.04 66.26
N ARG A 697 16.71 47.71 65.10
CA ARG A 697 16.31 49.13 65.08
C ARG A 697 14.99 49.19 64.30
N LEU A 698 14.02 49.87 64.90
CA LEU A 698 12.72 50.06 64.28
C LEU A 698 12.44 51.56 64.24
N LYS A 699 12.11 52.02 63.02
CA LYS A 699 11.61 53.38 62.81
C LYS A 699 10.13 53.27 62.49
N LEU A 700 9.31 53.91 63.31
CA LEU A 700 7.87 53.95 63.06
C LEU A 700 7.56 55.12 62.13
N ALA A 701 6.52 55.03 61.35
CA ALA A 701 6.01 56.15 60.57
C ALA A 701 5.48 57.22 61.58
N GLU A 702 5.75 58.46 61.30
CA GLU A 702 5.13 59.52 62.06
C GLU A 702 3.62 59.49 61.89
N PRO A 703 2.81 59.62 62.95
CA PRO A 703 1.35 59.52 62.88
C PRO A 703 0.72 60.60 61.98
#